data_2d45ecc704c7b25932fe6e49712ac8bb
#
_entry.id   2d45ecc704c7b25932fe6e49712ac8bb
#
_cell.length_a   1.000
_cell.length_b   1.000
_cell.length_c   1.000
_cell.angle_alpha   90.00
_cell.angle_beta   90.00
_cell.angle_gamma   90.00
#
_symmetry.space_group_name_H-M   'P 1'
#
loop_
_entity.id
_entity.type
_entity.pdbx_description
1 polymer ?
#
loop_
_entity_poly.entity_id
_entity_poly.type
_entity_poly.pdbx_seq_one_letter_code
_entity_poly.pdbx_strand_id
1 'polypeptide(L)'
;MALSKTAQPMQSSLRKIAVVVATAVSGMSAYAHAAETPKKEETITVTAAPAPQESAWGPAATIAARQSATGTKTDTSIEKVPQSISVVTAEEMALHQPRSVKEALSYTPGVAVGTRGASNTYDYLIIRGFAADGQSQNNYLDGMKMQGNFYNDAVIDPYMIERAEVMRGPTSVLYGKSSPGGLLNMVSKRPLTEPLKEVQFKVGTDSLFQTGFDFSDALDDDGVYSYRLTGLARSNNAQQERAEEQRYTIAPSFSWRPSDKTNFTFLSYFQNEPETGYYGWLPKEGTVDPLPNGDRLPTDFNEGAKNNTYSRNQKMVGYSFDHEFNDTFTVRQNLRFAENKTSQNSVYGYGVCSDAANSGNALCNALSPADKGHYLARKYVVDDEKLQNFTVDTQLQSKFATGDVDHILLTGVDYMRMRNDINAWFGYDASVPLLDLYNPVYSDFDFDSKNPANSGPYQLLNKQQQTGLYVQDQAQWNKVLVTLGGRYDWAEQDSFNRVTGTTASRDDNQFTWRGGVNYLFDNGVTPYFSYSESFEPSSQSDAQGKPFAPSKGKQYEVGVKYVPGDRPIVLTGALYQLTKTNNLMADPAGSFFSVEGGEIRARGVEIEAKAALSASVNVVGSYTYTDVEYTTDTNYKGNTPAQVPEHMASLWGDYTFYDGALSGLTLGTGGRFSSSSYGDPANSFKVGSYAVMDALVR
;
A
#
# COMPACT_ATOMS: atom_id res chain seq x y z
N MET A 1 -51.24 -19.10 10.58
CA MET A 1 -51.41 -18.39 9.31
C MET A 1 -50.61 -17.10 9.40
N ALA A 2 -49.37 -17.12 8.99
CA ALA A 2 -48.56 -15.94 8.61
C ALA A 2 -47.24 -16.49 8.04
N LEU A 3 -47.11 -16.41 6.74
CA LEU A 3 -45.99 -16.92 5.96
C LEU A 3 -44.86 -15.88 5.93
N SER A 4 -43.69 -16.39 6.22
CA SER A 4 -42.33 -15.95 5.86
C SER A 4 -42.21 -14.84 4.80
N LYS A 5 -41.50 -13.79 5.15
CA LYS A 5 -40.81 -12.92 4.23
C LYS A 5 -39.33 -12.89 4.64
N THR A 6 -38.56 -13.81 4.12
CA THR A 6 -37.10 -13.73 4.14
C THR A 6 -36.57 -14.49 2.93
N ALA A 7 -36.08 -13.77 1.95
CA ALA A 7 -35.10 -14.13 0.92
C ALA A 7 -35.30 -13.27 -0.34
N GLN A 8 -34.92 -12.03 -0.33
CA GLN A 8 -34.85 -11.24 -1.56
C GLN A 8 -33.89 -10.00 -1.54
N PRO A 9 -32.62 -10.07 -1.21
CA PRO A 9 -31.69 -9.13 -1.84
C PRO A 9 -30.73 -9.77 -2.85
N MET A 10 -30.38 -11.05 -2.68
CA MET A 10 -29.31 -11.67 -3.49
C MET A 10 -29.65 -11.89 -4.97
N GLN A 11 -30.92 -12.11 -5.32
CA GLN A 11 -31.34 -12.28 -6.73
C GLN A 11 -31.42 -10.97 -7.54
N SER A 12 -31.54 -9.82 -6.90
CA SER A 12 -31.68 -8.56 -7.61
C SER A 12 -30.34 -7.98 -8.09
N SER A 13 -29.26 -8.22 -7.37
CA SER A 13 -27.92 -7.77 -7.76
C SER A 13 -27.32 -8.60 -8.90
N LEU A 14 -27.48 -9.90 -8.85
CA LEU A 14 -27.08 -10.82 -9.93
C LEU A 14 -27.84 -10.57 -11.24
N ARG A 15 -29.12 -10.22 -11.18
CA ARG A 15 -29.92 -9.85 -12.37
C ARG A 15 -29.46 -8.52 -12.99
N LYS A 16 -29.02 -7.55 -12.19
CA LYS A 16 -28.51 -6.28 -12.70
C LYS A 16 -27.13 -6.43 -13.36
N ILE A 17 -26.27 -7.27 -12.82
CA ILE A 17 -24.96 -7.58 -13.41
C ILE A 17 -25.14 -8.40 -14.71
N ALA A 18 -26.02 -9.38 -14.74
CA ALA A 18 -26.30 -10.18 -15.93
C ALA A 18 -26.87 -9.34 -17.09
N VAL A 19 -27.67 -8.31 -16.81
CA VAL A 19 -28.24 -7.43 -17.84
C VAL A 19 -27.16 -6.51 -18.45
N VAL A 20 -26.21 -6.00 -17.66
CA VAL A 20 -25.11 -5.16 -18.16
C VAL A 20 -24.13 -6.00 -19.00
N VAL A 21 -23.84 -7.24 -18.63
CA VAL A 21 -22.98 -8.14 -19.38
C VAL A 21 -23.67 -8.62 -20.67
N ALA A 22 -24.97 -8.93 -20.63
CA ALA A 22 -25.73 -9.37 -21.83
C ALA A 22 -25.82 -8.25 -22.88
N THR A 23 -25.90 -6.98 -22.47
CA THR A 23 -25.98 -5.84 -23.41
C THR A 23 -24.62 -5.54 -24.06
N ALA A 24 -23.51 -5.81 -23.37
CA ALA A 24 -22.15 -5.64 -23.93
C ALA A 24 -21.81 -6.77 -24.93
N VAL A 25 -22.25 -8.02 -24.66
CA VAL A 25 -21.98 -9.18 -25.55
C VAL A 25 -22.84 -9.15 -26.80
N SER A 26 -24.08 -8.62 -26.75
CA SER A 26 -24.99 -8.53 -27.92
C SER A 26 -24.54 -7.47 -28.93
N GLY A 27 -23.72 -6.51 -28.56
CA GLY A 27 -23.17 -5.48 -29.47
C GLY A 27 -21.96 -5.94 -30.29
N MET A 28 -21.29 -7.02 -29.90
CA MET A 28 -20.06 -7.50 -30.55
C MET A 28 -20.28 -8.56 -31.62
N SER A 29 -21.49 -9.11 -31.77
CA SER A 29 -21.76 -10.23 -32.72
C SER A 29 -22.02 -9.77 -34.18
N ALA A 30 -22.00 -8.48 -34.49
CA ALA A 30 -22.44 -7.95 -35.78
C ALA A 30 -21.30 -7.61 -36.77
N TYR A 31 -20.02 -7.82 -36.44
CA TYR A 31 -18.89 -7.41 -37.28
C TYR A 31 -17.86 -8.51 -37.65
N ALA A 32 -18.27 -9.75 -37.71
CA ALA A 32 -17.39 -10.85 -38.16
C ALA A 32 -17.91 -11.53 -39.40
N HIS A 33 -17.89 -10.89 -40.56
CA HIS A 33 -17.88 -11.54 -41.89
C HIS A 33 -17.41 -10.53 -42.93
N ALA A 34 -16.12 -10.56 -43.24
CA ALA A 34 -15.57 -10.08 -44.48
C ALA A 34 -14.49 -11.06 -44.96
N ALA A 35 -14.66 -11.56 -46.16
CA ALA A 35 -13.94 -12.67 -46.73
C ALA A 35 -12.45 -12.39 -46.98
N GLU A 36 -11.62 -13.40 -46.71
CA GLU A 36 -10.19 -13.42 -47.02
C GLU A 36 -9.96 -13.69 -48.55
N THR A 37 -9.10 -12.87 -49.10
CA THR A 37 -8.41 -13.17 -50.38
C THR A 37 -6.95 -13.54 -50.06
N PRO A 38 -6.38 -14.58 -50.67
CA PRO A 38 -5.03 -15.04 -50.37
C PRO A 38 -3.98 -14.06 -50.89
N LYS A 39 -3.13 -13.53 -50.02
CA LYS A 39 -1.94 -12.73 -50.34
C LYS A 39 -0.69 -13.60 -50.41
N LYS A 40 0.12 -13.34 -51.46
CA LYS A 40 1.47 -13.83 -51.69
C LYS A 40 2.37 -13.66 -50.47
N GLU A 41 3.19 -14.68 -50.20
CA GLU A 41 4.30 -14.59 -49.23
C GLU A 41 5.33 -13.54 -49.70
N GLU A 42 5.35 -12.41 -49.05
CA GLU A 42 6.48 -11.49 -49.06
C GLU A 42 7.32 -11.76 -47.80
N THR A 43 8.60 -12.08 -48.02
CA THR A 43 9.57 -12.20 -46.90
C THR A 43 9.79 -10.81 -46.32
N ILE A 44 9.11 -10.52 -45.23
CA ILE A 44 9.33 -9.29 -44.44
C ILE A 44 10.60 -9.51 -43.63
N THR A 45 11.68 -8.85 -44.00
CA THR A 45 12.85 -8.69 -43.15
C THR A 45 12.46 -7.71 -42.05
N VAL A 46 12.02 -8.22 -40.89
CA VAL A 46 11.78 -7.39 -39.73
C VAL A 46 13.14 -6.92 -39.19
N THR A 47 13.54 -5.72 -39.59
CA THR A 47 14.53 -4.98 -38.83
C THR A 47 13.80 -4.56 -37.56
N ALA A 48 14.10 -5.21 -36.44
CA ALA A 48 13.52 -4.85 -35.18
C ALA A 48 13.79 -3.36 -34.91
N ALA A 49 12.73 -2.57 -34.87
CA ALA A 49 12.84 -1.22 -34.30
C ALA A 49 13.45 -1.34 -32.90
N PRO A 50 14.34 -0.44 -32.50
CA PRO A 50 14.81 -0.43 -31.12
C PRO A 50 13.59 -0.46 -30.19
N ALA A 51 13.58 -1.38 -29.20
CA ALA A 51 12.50 -1.49 -28.24
C ALA A 51 12.24 -0.10 -27.62
N PRO A 52 10.98 0.31 -27.46
CA PRO A 52 10.67 1.60 -26.84
C PRO A 52 11.44 1.72 -25.51
N GLN A 53 12.08 2.85 -25.28
CA GLN A 53 12.81 3.09 -24.05
C GLN A 53 11.82 3.04 -22.90
N GLU A 54 12.06 2.18 -21.90
CA GLU A 54 11.21 2.07 -20.70
C GLU A 54 11.11 3.42 -20.01
N SER A 55 9.90 3.84 -19.64
CA SER A 55 9.64 5.05 -18.86
C SER A 55 9.25 4.68 -17.44
N ALA A 56 9.71 5.45 -16.47
CA ALA A 56 9.35 5.29 -15.07
C ALA A 56 7.84 5.46 -14.77
N TRP A 57 7.09 6.09 -15.68
CA TRP A 57 5.64 6.31 -15.55
C TRP A 57 4.79 5.45 -16.49
N GLY A 58 5.41 4.58 -17.24
CA GLY A 58 4.76 3.71 -18.24
C GLY A 58 4.91 2.24 -17.91
N PRO A 59 4.43 1.38 -18.82
CA PRO A 59 4.62 -0.06 -18.73
C PRO A 59 6.10 -0.43 -18.69
N ALA A 60 6.44 -1.43 -17.89
CA ALA A 60 7.73 -2.10 -17.96
C ALA A 60 7.66 -3.20 -19.04
N ALA A 61 8.73 -3.38 -19.80
CA ALA A 61 8.78 -4.38 -20.85
C ALA A 61 8.75 -5.83 -20.34
N THR A 62 9.13 -6.05 -19.07
CA THR A 62 9.21 -7.37 -18.42
C THR A 62 8.96 -7.22 -16.91
N ILE A 63 8.98 -8.35 -16.19
CA ILE A 63 8.94 -8.35 -14.71
C ILE A 63 10.12 -7.60 -14.05
N ALA A 64 11.23 -7.39 -14.78
CA ALA A 64 12.43 -6.71 -14.31
C ALA A 64 12.46 -5.25 -14.80
N ALA A 65 11.68 -4.37 -14.18
CA ALA A 65 11.70 -2.94 -14.46
C ALA A 65 13.08 -2.33 -14.20
N ARG A 66 13.54 -1.49 -15.10
CA ARG A 66 14.89 -0.86 -15.06
C ARG A 66 14.84 0.62 -14.75
N GLN A 67 13.67 1.26 -14.85
CA GLN A 67 13.45 2.68 -14.61
C GLN A 67 12.49 2.89 -13.43
N SER A 68 12.73 3.92 -12.64
CA SER A 68 11.82 4.37 -11.59
C SER A 68 11.97 5.86 -11.34
N ALA A 69 10.85 6.55 -11.15
CA ALA A 69 10.85 7.94 -10.69
C ALA A 69 10.76 8.06 -9.17
N THR A 70 10.40 7.00 -8.45
CA THR A 70 10.19 7.06 -6.98
C THR A 70 11.47 7.41 -6.23
N GLY A 71 12.63 6.95 -6.71
CA GLY A 71 13.90 7.20 -6.04
C GLY A 71 14.45 8.63 -6.18
N THR A 72 14.05 9.36 -7.22
CA THR A 72 14.66 10.65 -7.57
C THR A 72 13.68 11.72 -8.02
N LYS A 73 12.38 11.38 -8.21
CA LYS A 73 11.35 12.20 -8.89
C LYS A 73 11.71 12.55 -10.35
N THR A 74 12.72 11.90 -10.92
CA THR A 74 13.14 11.99 -12.32
C THR A 74 13.11 10.61 -12.95
N ASP A 75 12.98 10.50 -14.26
CA ASP A 75 13.10 9.22 -14.97
C ASP A 75 14.55 8.73 -14.88
N THR A 76 14.79 7.80 -13.94
CA THR A 76 16.15 7.40 -13.56
C THR A 76 16.26 5.88 -13.55
N SER A 77 17.33 5.37 -14.14
CA SER A 77 17.65 3.95 -14.06
C SER A 77 17.88 3.51 -12.61
N ILE A 78 17.32 2.36 -12.23
CA ILE A 78 17.36 1.82 -10.87
C ILE A 78 18.81 1.72 -10.35
N GLU A 79 19.78 1.40 -11.19
CA GLU A 79 21.20 1.32 -10.82
C GLU A 79 21.79 2.66 -10.35
N LYS A 80 21.23 3.78 -10.83
CA LYS A 80 21.67 5.12 -10.47
C LYS A 80 21.06 5.66 -9.17
N VAL A 81 20.06 5.00 -8.63
CA VAL A 81 19.43 5.37 -7.35
C VAL A 81 20.26 4.84 -6.19
N PRO A 82 20.87 5.69 -5.32
CA PRO A 82 21.69 5.23 -4.20
C PRO A 82 20.83 4.80 -2.98
N GLN A 83 19.78 4.04 -3.21
CA GLN A 83 18.88 3.52 -2.18
C GLN A 83 18.16 2.27 -2.69
N SER A 84 17.75 1.39 -1.78
CA SER A 84 17.00 0.19 -2.12
C SER A 84 15.62 0.57 -2.66
N ILE A 85 15.32 0.10 -3.87
CA ILE A 85 14.02 0.26 -4.52
C ILE A 85 13.63 -1.05 -5.21
N SER A 86 12.37 -1.44 -5.05
CA SER A 86 11.76 -2.60 -5.70
C SER A 86 10.59 -2.13 -6.55
N VAL A 87 10.42 -2.72 -7.72
CA VAL A 87 9.29 -2.44 -8.63
C VAL A 87 8.56 -3.74 -8.91
N VAL A 88 7.28 -3.81 -8.57
CA VAL A 88 6.35 -4.88 -8.97
C VAL A 88 5.58 -4.38 -10.19
N THR A 89 5.79 -4.98 -11.34
CA THR A 89 5.22 -4.56 -12.62
C THR A 89 3.81 -5.11 -12.82
N ALA A 90 3.05 -4.54 -13.77
CA ALA A 90 1.74 -5.08 -14.17
C ALA A 90 1.85 -6.54 -14.67
N GLU A 91 2.96 -6.91 -15.35
CA GLU A 91 3.21 -8.28 -15.77
C GLU A 91 3.38 -9.22 -14.59
N GLU A 92 4.18 -8.84 -13.57
CA GLU A 92 4.33 -9.62 -12.35
C GLU A 92 3.01 -9.74 -11.58
N MET A 93 2.22 -8.66 -11.49
CA MET A 93 0.87 -8.70 -10.92
C MET A 93 -0.09 -9.59 -11.71
N ALA A 94 0.04 -9.65 -13.03
CA ALA A 94 -0.76 -10.55 -13.88
C ALA A 94 -0.41 -12.03 -13.67
N LEU A 95 0.82 -12.36 -13.27
CA LEU A 95 1.23 -13.73 -12.88
C LEU A 95 0.67 -14.10 -11.51
N HIS A 96 0.76 -13.22 -10.53
CA HIS A 96 0.38 -13.52 -9.14
C HIS A 96 -1.09 -13.25 -8.84
N GLN A 97 -1.82 -12.50 -9.68
CA GLN A 97 -3.25 -12.18 -9.55
C GLN A 97 -3.65 -11.64 -8.18
N PRO A 98 -2.94 -10.64 -7.61
CA PRO A 98 -3.21 -10.12 -6.27
C PRO A 98 -4.58 -9.42 -6.21
N ARG A 99 -5.26 -9.49 -5.04
CA ARG A 99 -6.52 -8.79 -4.76
C ARG A 99 -6.33 -7.44 -4.08
N SER A 100 -5.14 -7.21 -3.52
CA SER A 100 -4.74 -5.97 -2.85
C SER A 100 -3.29 -5.64 -3.17
N VAL A 101 -2.89 -4.37 -2.96
CA VAL A 101 -1.50 -3.96 -3.19
C VAL A 101 -0.56 -4.63 -2.20
N LYS A 102 -0.99 -4.87 -0.95
CA LYS A 102 -0.19 -5.65 0.01
C LYS A 102 0.10 -7.07 -0.50
N GLU A 103 -0.88 -7.74 -1.15
CA GLU A 103 -0.65 -9.05 -1.75
C GLU A 103 0.35 -8.97 -2.92
N ALA A 104 0.27 -7.93 -3.75
CA ALA A 104 1.23 -7.70 -4.84
C ALA A 104 2.68 -7.58 -4.34
N LEU A 105 2.88 -7.05 -3.13
CA LEU A 105 4.20 -6.87 -2.52
C LEU A 105 4.73 -8.11 -1.78
N SER A 106 4.01 -9.21 -1.78
CA SER A 106 4.35 -10.40 -0.96
C SER A 106 5.67 -11.10 -1.34
N TYR A 107 6.23 -10.83 -2.52
CA TYR A 107 7.54 -11.29 -2.97
C TYR A 107 8.65 -10.22 -2.84
N THR A 108 8.33 -9.05 -2.28
CA THR A 108 9.25 -7.91 -2.14
C THR A 108 10.06 -8.01 -0.84
N PRO A 109 11.40 -7.85 -0.89
CA PRO A 109 12.22 -7.91 0.33
C PRO A 109 11.97 -6.73 1.26
N GLY A 110 12.12 -6.94 2.57
CA GLY A 110 11.99 -5.90 3.59
C GLY A 110 10.55 -5.46 3.87
N VAL A 111 9.54 -6.13 3.27
CA VAL A 111 8.11 -5.77 3.39
C VAL A 111 7.32 -6.92 4.01
N ALA A 112 6.80 -6.71 5.21
CA ALA A 112 5.87 -7.64 5.84
C ALA A 112 4.43 -7.22 5.56
N VAL A 113 3.64 -8.11 4.94
CA VAL A 113 2.30 -7.84 4.41
C VAL A 113 1.16 -8.46 5.23
N GLY A 114 1.49 -9.36 6.16
CA GLY A 114 0.51 -10.15 6.91
C GLY A 114 0.05 -9.55 8.24
N THR A 115 0.31 -8.29 8.51
CA THR A 115 0.14 -7.66 9.83
C THR A 115 -1.32 -7.59 10.31
N ARG A 116 -2.29 -7.63 9.40
CA ARG A 116 -3.73 -7.69 9.67
C ARG A 116 -4.36 -8.99 9.16
N GLY A 117 -3.58 -10.06 9.03
CA GLY A 117 -4.04 -11.35 8.53
C GLY A 117 -4.63 -11.24 7.11
N ALA A 118 -5.73 -11.95 6.87
CA ALA A 118 -6.38 -12.02 5.57
C ALA A 118 -7.25 -10.80 5.21
N SER A 119 -7.47 -9.85 6.13
CA SER A 119 -8.29 -8.67 5.86
C SER A 119 -7.70 -7.78 4.77
N ASN A 120 -8.49 -7.43 3.75
CA ASN A 120 -8.13 -6.51 2.66
C ASN A 120 -8.75 -5.11 2.84
N THR A 121 -9.29 -4.81 4.02
CA THR A 121 -9.88 -3.48 4.32
C THR A 121 -8.83 -2.37 4.19
N TYR A 122 -7.57 -2.67 4.50
CA TYR A 122 -6.44 -1.74 4.44
C TYR A 122 -5.19 -2.39 3.87
N ASP A 123 -4.33 -1.60 3.23
CA ASP A 123 -3.00 -2.01 2.80
C ASP A 123 -1.96 -1.71 3.90
N TYR A 124 -2.06 -2.42 5.03
CA TYR A 124 -1.08 -2.30 6.12
C TYR A 124 0.21 -3.02 5.78
N LEU A 125 1.32 -2.29 5.85
CA LEU A 125 2.66 -2.78 5.58
C LEU A 125 3.60 -2.45 6.74
N ILE A 126 4.55 -3.33 7.00
CA ILE A 126 5.74 -3.01 7.79
C ILE A 126 6.96 -3.08 6.87
N ILE A 127 7.69 -1.98 6.76
CA ILE A 127 8.91 -1.89 5.97
C ILE A 127 10.10 -1.69 6.91
N ARG A 128 11.08 -2.61 6.88
CA ARG A 128 12.28 -2.56 7.75
C ARG A 128 11.94 -2.44 9.25
N GLY A 129 10.82 -3.06 9.69
CA GLY A 129 10.35 -3.03 11.07
C GLY A 129 9.54 -1.79 11.48
N PHE A 130 9.22 -0.88 10.55
CA PHE A 130 8.39 0.30 10.81
C PHE A 130 7.11 0.27 9.99
N ALA A 131 6.00 0.70 10.62
CA ALA A 131 4.72 0.79 9.92
C ALA A 131 4.81 1.77 8.74
N ALA A 132 4.22 1.36 7.62
CA ALA A 132 4.16 2.10 6.37
C ALA A 132 2.76 1.93 5.76
N ASP A 133 1.76 2.49 6.40
CA ASP A 133 0.35 2.49 6.02
C ASP A 133 -0.15 3.91 5.72
N GLY A 134 -1.42 4.06 5.36
CA GLY A 134 -2.02 5.36 5.09
C GLY A 134 -2.00 6.29 6.30
N GLN A 135 -2.12 5.76 7.52
CA GLN A 135 -2.04 6.54 8.75
C GLN A 135 -0.60 6.96 9.04
N SER A 136 0.37 6.09 8.80
CA SER A 136 1.80 6.39 8.86
C SER A 136 2.29 7.22 7.67
N GLN A 137 1.38 7.54 6.74
CA GLN A 137 1.59 8.53 5.68
C GLN A 137 2.61 8.14 4.61
N ASN A 138 2.74 6.85 4.34
CA ASN A 138 3.75 6.33 3.43
C ASN A 138 3.20 5.79 2.11
N ASN A 139 1.89 5.94 1.84
CA ASN A 139 1.26 5.54 0.59
C ASN A 139 1.14 6.71 -0.38
N TYR A 140 1.57 6.49 -1.62
CA TYR A 140 1.57 7.46 -2.70
C TYR A 140 0.93 6.87 -3.96
N LEU A 141 0.31 7.71 -4.76
CA LEU A 141 -0.15 7.41 -6.11
C LEU A 141 0.40 8.49 -7.04
N ASP A 142 1.12 8.08 -8.09
CA ASP A 142 1.80 8.97 -9.04
C ASP A 142 2.73 9.99 -8.36
N GLY A 143 3.46 9.57 -7.31
CA GLY A 143 4.36 10.40 -6.53
C GLY A 143 3.69 11.39 -5.58
N MET A 144 2.36 11.43 -5.54
CA MET A 144 1.58 12.30 -4.66
C MET A 144 1.03 11.50 -3.47
N LYS A 145 1.17 12.09 -2.28
CA LYS A 145 0.74 11.46 -1.03
C LYS A 145 -0.77 11.17 -1.00
N MET A 146 -1.12 9.96 -0.54
CA MET A 146 -2.48 9.57 -0.18
C MET A 146 -2.60 9.59 1.35
N GLN A 147 -2.87 10.78 1.88
CA GLN A 147 -2.94 10.96 3.33
C GLN A 147 -4.21 10.34 3.88
N GLY A 148 -4.08 9.30 4.69
CA GLY A 148 -5.15 8.73 5.51
C GLY A 148 -5.24 9.40 6.88
N ASN A 149 -6.34 9.16 7.56
CA ASN A 149 -6.54 9.60 8.93
C ASN A 149 -7.66 8.79 9.59
N PHE A 150 -7.46 8.32 10.79
CA PHE A 150 -8.38 7.50 11.59
C PHE A 150 -8.76 6.20 10.87
N TYR A 151 -10.04 5.93 10.54
CA TYR A 151 -10.47 4.75 9.75
C TYR A 151 -10.56 5.04 8.25
N ASN A 152 -10.27 6.26 7.83
CA ASN A 152 -10.45 6.69 6.45
C ASN A 152 -9.13 6.70 5.68
N ASP A 153 -8.76 5.55 5.13
CA ASP A 153 -7.60 5.37 4.26
C ASP A 153 -8.04 4.99 2.84
N ALA A 154 -7.35 5.56 1.84
CA ALA A 154 -7.55 5.20 0.46
C ALA A 154 -6.86 3.86 0.13
N VAL A 155 -7.53 3.01 -0.62
CA VAL A 155 -7.04 1.72 -1.11
C VAL A 155 -7.17 1.70 -2.63
N ILE A 156 -6.13 1.29 -3.32
CA ILE A 156 -6.10 1.19 -4.79
C ILE A 156 -6.12 -0.29 -5.18
N ASP A 157 -6.92 -0.64 -6.20
CA ASP A 157 -6.90 -2.00 -6.72
C ASP A 157 -5.69 -2.25 -7.61
N PRO A 158 -4.95 -3.37 -7.45
CA PRO A 158 -3.78 -3.69 -8.29
C PRO A 158 -4.08 -3.70 -9.79
N TYR A 159 -5.29 -4.04 -10.21
CA TYR A 159 -5.69 -4.02 -11.62
C TYR A 159 -5.67 -2.60 -12.24
N MET A 160 -5.74 -1.56 -11.41
CA MET A 160 -5.78 -0.15 -11.84
C MET A 160 -4.41 0.50 -11.96
N ILE A 161 -3.34 -0.18 -11.57
CA ILE A 161 -1.99 0.37 -11.56
C ILE A 161 -1.08 -0.33 -12.56
N GLU A 162 -0.11 0.41 -13.07
CA GLU A 162 0.93 -0.08 -13.98
C GLU A 162 2.07 -0.73 -13.20
N ARG A 163 2.38 -0.18 -12.04
CA ARG A 163 3.42 -0.70 -11.14
C ARG A 163 3.21 -0.26 -9.69
N ALA A 164 3.70 -1.09 -8.76
CA ALA A 164 3.85 -0.74 -7.35
C ALA A 164 5.34 -0.68 -7.03
N GLU A 165 5.80 0.44 -6.50
CA GLU A 165 7.21 0.70 -6.22
C GLU A 165 7.43 0.91 -4.73
N VAL A 166 8.35 0.16 -4.13
CA VAL A 166 8.72 0.28 -2.72
C VAL A 166 10.13 0.86 -2.62
N MET A 167 10.24 2.07 -2.08
CA MET A 167 11.52 2.66 -1.71
C MET A 167 11.73 2.46 -0.21
N ARG A 168 12.79 1.77 0.19
CA ARG A 168 13.05 1.39 1.58
C ARG A 168 14.00 2.37 2.26
N GLY A 169 13.70 2.67 3.54
CA GLY A 169 14.41 3.66 4.33
C GLY A 169 13.82 5.07 4.22
N PRO A 170 14.40 6.08 4.89
CA PRO A 170 13.91 7.44 4.97
C PRO A 170 13.73 8.12 3.61
N THR A 171 12.59 8.79 3.40
CA THR A 171 12.19 9.38 2.12
C THR A 171 11.78 10.85 2.21
N SER A 172 11.86 11.46 3.39
CA SER A 172 11.33 12.82 3.62
C SER A 172 11.95 13.88 2.71
N VAL A 173 13.19 13.71 2.28
CA VAL A 173 13.89 14.68 1.41
C VAL A 173 13.17 14.92 0.08
N LEU A 174 12.39 13.97 -0.44
CA LEU A 174 11.59 14.14 -1.65
C LEU A 174 10.09 14.21 -1.39
N TYR A 175 9.64 13.61 -0.28
CA TYR A 175 8.22 13.32 -0.07
C TYR A 175 7.63 13.97 1.20
N GLY A 176 8.45 14.73 1.97
CA GLY A 176 8.03 15.38 3.20
C GLY A 176 7.84 14.40 4.36
N LYS A 177 6.96 14.74 5.30
CA LYS A 177 6.72 13.92 6.50
C LYS A 177 6.43 12.46 6.14
N SER A 178 7.18 11.52 6.73
CA SER A 178 7.05 10.09 6.49
C SER A 178 7.67 9.26 7.61
N SER A 179 7.12 8.05 7.83
CA SER A 179 7.75 7.04 8.67
C SER A 179 9.11 6.62 8.10
N PRO A 180 10.07 6.23 8.92
CA PRO A 180 11.43 5.98 8.47
C PRO A 180 11.61 4.67 7.69
N GLY A 181 10.66 3.73 7.73
CA GLY A 181 10.80 2.43 7.08
C GLY A 181 10.89 2.49 5.56
N GLY A 182 10.17 3.41 4.95
CA GLY A 182 10.09 3.55 3.50
C GLY A 182 8.74 4.03 3.03
N LEU A 183 8.50 4.01 1.73
CA LEU A 183 7.22 4.36 1.11
C LEU A 183 6.80 3.34 0.05
N LEU A 184 5.51 3.27 -0.19
CA LEU A 184 4.88 2.62 -1.33
C LEU A 184 4.37 3.70 -2.29
N ASN A 185 4.85 3.67 -3.55
CA ASN A 185 4.32 4.51 -4.62
C ASN A 185 3.68 3.62 -5.69
N MET A 186 2.43 3.87 -5.97
CA MET A 186 1.68 3.24 -7.06
C MET A 186 1.69 4.16 -8.27
N VAL A 187 1.83 3.59 -9.46
CA VAL A 187 1.78 4.33 -10.73
C VAL A 187 0.52 3.95 -11.47
N SER A 188 -0.32 4.92 -11.76
CA SER A 188 -1.59 4.73 -12.48
C SER A 188 -1.37 4.24 -13.90
N LYS A 189 -2.25 3.39 -14.41
CA LYS A 189 -2.35 3.08 -15.82
C LYS A 189 -2.67 4.36 -16.62
N ARG A 190 -1.84 4.65 -17.63
CA ARG A 190 -1.95 5.84 -18.48
C ARG A 190 -2.38 5.47 -19.89
N PRO A 191 -2.99 6.41 -20.67
CA PRO A 191 -3.32 6.18 -22.08
C PRO A 191 -2.11 5.73 -22.91
N LEU A 192 -2.33 4.70 -23.72
CA LEU A 192 -1.38 4.17 -24.68
C LEU A 192 -1.72 4.72 -26.09
N THR A 193 -0.73 4.76 -26.95
CA THR A 193 -0.92 5.06 -28.38
C THR A 193 -1.20 3.80 -29.19
N GLU A 194 -0.76 2.64 -28.68
CA GLU A 194 -1.07 1.34 -29.25
C GLU A 194 -2.41 0.83 -28.74
N PRO A 195 -3.25 0.21 -29.62
CA PRO A 195 -4.54 -0.32 -29.23
C PRO A 195 -4.44 -1.41 -28.17
N LEU A 196 -5.11 -1.22 -27.03
CA LEU A 196 -5.32 -2.23 -26.00
C LEU A 196 -6.82 -2.52 -25.86
N LYS A 197 -7.20 -3.79 -25.96
CA LYS A 197 -8.59 -4.25 -25.80
C LYS A 197 -8.59 -5.52 -24.96
N GLU A 198 -8.74 -5.37 -23.66
CA GLU A 198 -8.77 -6.49 -22.72
C GLU A 198 -10.12 -6.57 -22.00
N VAL A 199 -10.64 -7.78 -21.88
CA VAL A 199 -11.76 -8.12 -20.99
C VAL A 199 -11.36 -9.36 -20.21
N GLN A 200 -11.48 -9.29 -18.89
CA GLN A 200 -11.11 -10.36 -17.97
C GLN A 200 -12.32 -10.85 -17.19
N PHE A 201 -12.45 -12.17 -17.05
CA PHE A 201 -13.37 -12.81 -16.12
C PHE A 201 -12.58 -13.72 -15.19
N LYS A 202 -12.88 -13.68 -13.90
CA LYS A 202 -12.23 -14.49 -12.88
C LYS A 202 -13.30 -15.08 -11.95
N VAL A 203 -13.15 -16.37 -11.69
CA VAL A 203 -13.92 -17.09 -10.67
C VAL A 203 -12.97 -17.85 -9.77
N GLY A 204 -13.35 -18.06 -8.53
CA GLY A 204 -12.46 -18.73 -7.57
C GLY A 204 -13.18 -19.26 -6.34
N THR A 205 -12.40 -19.75 -5.40
CA THR A 205 -12.87 -20.11 -4.06
C THR A 205 -13.49 -18.90 -3.36
N ASP A 206 -14.14 -19.11 -2.23
CA ASP A 206 -14.79 -18.07 -1.44
C ASP A 206 -15.81 -17.26 -2.26
N SER A 207 -16.49 -17.92 -3.20
CA SER A 207 -17.48 -17.31 -4.09
C SER A 207 -16.91 -16.14 -4.91
N LEU A 208 -15.60 -16.13 -5.17
CA LEU A 208 -14.99 -15.07 -5.97
C LEU A 208 -15.59 -15.01 -7.36
N PHE A 209 -16.11 -13.85 -7.70
CA PHE A 209 -16.47 -13.44 -9.05
C PHE A 209 -15.87 -12.05 -9.33
N GLN A 210 -15.10 -11.96 -10.42
CA GLN A 210 -14.53 -10.69 -10.88
C GLN A 210 -14.70 -10.54 -12.38
N THR A 211 -15.05 -9.36 -12.82
CA THR A 211 -14.92 -8.94 -14.21
C THR A 211 -14.10 -7.66 -14.27
N GLY A 212 -13.22 -7.57 -15.26
CA GLY A 212 -12.39 -6.39 -15.52
C GLY A 212 -12.33 -6.09 -17.01
N PHE A 213 -12.05 -4.84 -17.33
CA PHE A 213 -11.76 -4.43 -18.69
C PHE A 213 -10.71 -3.32 -18.69
N ASP A 214 -9.91 -3.28 -19.77
CA ASP A 214 -8.88 -2.27 -20.00
C ASP A 214 -8.83 -1.93 -21.49
N PHE A 215 -9.30 -0.75 -21.84
CA PHE A 215 -9.36 -0.27 -23.22
C PHE A 215 -8.53 1.00 -23.35
N SER A 216 -7.62 1.02 -24.30
CA SER A 216 -6.80 2.19 -24.62
C SER A 216 -6.52 2.26 -26.09
N ASP A 217 -6.50 3.47 -26.65
CA ASP A 217 -6.15 3.70 -28.05
C ASP A 217 -5.80 5.17 -28.27
N ALA A 218 -5.15 5.46 -29.40
CA ALA A 218 -5.10 6.80 -29.94
C ALA A 218 -6.49 7.20 -30.50
N LEU A 219 -6.83 8.48 -30.40
CA LEU A 219 -8.09 9.04 -30.95
C LEU A 219 -7.89 9.67 -32.33
N ASP A 220 -6.65 9.85 -32.76
CA ASP A 220 -6.23 10.42 -34.00
C ASP A 220 -5.01 9.66 -34.59
N ASP A 221 -4.78 9.79 -35.89
CA ASP A 221 -3.71 9.07 -36.57
C ASP A 221 -2.30 9.48 -36.14
N ASP A 222 -2.13 10.70 -35.62
CA ASP A 222 -0.86 11.24 -35.17
C ASP A 222 -0.57 10.91 -33.70
N GLY A 223 -1.51 10.29 -32.97
CA GLY A 223 -1.37 9.94 -31.54
C GLY A 223 -1.31 11.15 -30.60
N VAL A 224 -1.80 12.32 -31.05
CA VAL A 224 -1.86 13.55 -30.25
C VAL A 224 -2.83 13.39 -29.10
N TYR A 225 -3.93 12.72 -29.32
CA TYR A 225 -4.94 12.41 -28.32
C TYR A 225 -5.03 10.92 -28.10
N SER A 226 -5.02 10.49 -26.85
CA SER A 226 -5.23 9.08 -26.50
C SER A 226 -6.08 8.97 -25.24
N TYR A 227 -6.78 7.85 -25.09
CA TYR A 227 -7.60 7.56 -23.93
C TYR A 227 -7.24 6.19 -23.34
N ARG A 228 -7.56 6.01 -22.06
CA ARG A 228 -7.61 4.70 -21.42
C ARG A 228 -8.81 4.64 -20.49
N LEU A 229 -9.52 3.54 -20.52
CA LEU A 229 -10.66 3.26 -19.67
C LEU A 229 -10.45 1.89 -19.04
N THR A 230 -10.12 1.89 -17.75
CA THR A 230 -9.94 0.66 -16.96
C THR A 230 -11.09 0.53 -15.97
N GLY A 231 -11.64 -0.65 -15.81
CA GLY A 231 -12.72 -0.90 -14.86
C GLY A 231 -12.69 -2.30 -14.29
N LEU A 232 -13.27 -2.46 -13.08
CA LEU A 232 -13.33 -3.73 -12.36
C LEU A 232 -14.59 -3.80 -11.51
N ALA A 233 -15.22 -4.97 -11.49
CA ALA A 233 -16.23 -5.34 -10.51
C ALA A 233 -15.85 -6.67 -9.89
N ARG A 234 -15.76 -6.72 -8.55
CA ARG A 234 -15.41 -7.92 -7.78
C ARG A 234 -16.36 -8.11 -6.60
N SER A 235 -16.70 -9.37 -6.32
CA SER A 235 -17.40 -9.81 -5.12
C SER A 235 -16.82 -11.15 -4.68
N ASN A 236 -16.54 -11.30 -3.38
CA ASN A 236 -16.09 -12.54 -2.76
C ASN A 236 -16.45 -12.55 -1.28
N ASN A 237 -16.50 -13.76 -0.69
CA ASN A 237 -16.51 -13.89 0.76
C ASN A 237 -15.10 -13.61 1.30
N ALA A 238 -14.99 -13.00 2.48
CA ALA A 238 -13.73 -12.92 3.21
C ALA A 238 -13.39 -14.29 3.84
N GLN A 239 -12.20 -14.44 4.41
CA GLN A 239 -11.82 -15.64 5.15
C GLN A 239 -12.73 -15.86 6.36
N GLN A 240 -13.05 -14.79 7.09
CA GLN A 240 -13.94 -14.85 8.24
C GLN A 240 -15.40 -15.01 7.78
N GLU A 241 -16.11 -15.93 8.41
CA GLU A 241 -17.53 -16.15 8.11
C GLU A 241 -18.35 -14.85 8.29
N ARG A 242 -19.43 -14.70 7.51
CA ARG A 242 -20.31 -13.52 7.54
C ARG A 242 -19.65 -12.18 7.18
N ALA A 243 -18.50 -12.21 6.52
CA ALA A 243 -17.85 -11.02 5.96
C ALA A 243 -17.70 -11.16 4.45
N GLU A 244 -18.02 -10.10 3.73
CA GLU A 244 -17.99 -10.04 2.27
C GLU A 244 -17.10 -8.87 1.81
N GLU A 245 -16.45 -9.05 0.67
CA GLU A 245 -15.70 -7.99 -0.03
C GLU A 245 -16.41 -7.69 -1.35
N GLN A 246 -16.79 -6.43 -1.57
CA GLN A 246 -17.39 -5.97 -2.81
C GLN A 246 -16.70 -4.71 -3.29
N ARG A 247 -16.23 -4.69 -4.55
CA ARG A 247 -15.50 -3.55 -5.13
C ARG A 247 -15.94 -3.30 -6.55
N TYR A 248 -16.26 -2.04 -6.83
CA TYR A 248 -16.59 -1.52 -8.15
C TYR A 248 -15.70 -0.32 -8.44
N THR A 249 -14.85 -0.40 -9.45
CA THR A 249 -13.86 0.62 -9.76
C THR A 249 -13.91 0.98 -11.24
N ILE A 250 -13.73 2.26 -11.54
CA ILE A 250 -13.53 2.77 -12.90
C ILE A 250 -12.52 3.91 -12.89
N ALA A 251 -11.57 3.87 -13.82
CA ALA A 251 -10.48 4.84 -13.94
C ALA A 251 -10.35 5.34 -15.39
N PRO A 252 -11.20 6.28 -15.83
CA PRO A 252 -11.01 6.95 -17.11
C PRO A 252 -9.83 7.92 -17.08
N SER A 253 -9.00 7.89 -18.13
CA SER A 253 -7.88 8.81 -18.32
C SER A 253 -7.80 9.26 -19.79
N PHE A 254 -7.16 10.41 -19.99
CA PHE A 254 -7.03 11.04 -21.29
C PHE A 254 -5.67 11.75 -21.38
N SER A 255 -4.96 11.58 -22.48
CA SER A 255 -3.69 12.27 -22.75
C SER A 255 -3.79 13.16 -23.97
N TRP A 256 -3.14 14.32 -23.88
CA TRP A 256 -2.94 15.28 -24.95
C TRP A 256 -1.43 15.52 -25.12
N ARG A 257 -0.90 15.13 -26.29
CA ARG A 257 0.53 15.22 -26.66
C ARG A 257 0.68 16.02 -27.94
N PRO A 258 0.56 17.36 -27.87
CA PRO A 258 0.63 18.20 -29.09
C PRO A 258 2.01 18.23 -29.73
N SER A 259 3.03 17.75 -29.04
CA SER A 259 4.40 17.56 -29.51
C SER A 259 5.14 16.56 -28.62
N ASP A 260 6.31 16.10 -29.08
CA ASP A 260 7.21 15.24 -28.28
C ASP A 260 7.68 15.91 -26.97
N LYS A 261 7.57 17.24 -26.87
CA LYS A 261 8.00 18.05 -25.72
C LYS A 261 6.90 18.33 -24.69
N THR A 262 5.64 18.05 -25.03
CA THR A 262 4.50 18.41 -24.18
C THR A 262 3.60 17.22 -23.99
N ASN A 263 3.37 16.84 -22.75
CA ASN A 263 2.41 15.80 -22.40
C ASN A 263 1.52 16.29 -21.25
N PHE A 264 0.22 16.27 -21.46
CA PHE A 264 -0.79 16.47 -20.44
C PHE A 264 -1.63 15.22 -20.31
N THR A 265 -1.68 14.62 -19.13
CA THR A 265 -2.52 13.45 -18.87
C THR A 265 -3.48 13.75 -17.74
N PHE A 266 -4.78 13.77 -18.06
CA PHE A 266 -5.84 13.76 -17.06
C PHE A 266 -6.01 12.34 -16.50
N LEU A 267 -6.08 12.22 -15.17
CA LEU A 267 -6.21 10.97 -14.44
C LEU A 267 -7.42 11.03 -13.50
N SER A 268 -8.21 9.98 -13.47
CA SER A 268 -9.28 9.86 -12.50
C SER A 268 -9.44 8.43 -11.98
N TYR A 269 -10.02 8.31 -10.79
CA TYR A 269 -10.22 7.04 -10.11
C TYR A 269 -11.49 7.12 -9.26
N PHE A 270 -12.44 6.26 -9.51
CA PHE A 270 -13.70 6.16 -8.76
C PHE A 270 -13.88 4.73 -8.29
N GLN A 271 -14.03 4.55 -6.98
CA GLN A 271 -14.22 3.25 -6.36
C GLN A 271 -15.35 3.29 -5.36
N ASN A 272 -16.19 2.27 -5.39
CA ASN A 272 -17.22 2.03 -4.39
C ASN A 272 -17.07 0.61 -3.83
N GLU A 273 -16.94 0.53 -2.52
CA GLU A 273 -16.88 -0.72 -1.77
C GLU A 273 -18.06 -0.75 -0.78
N PRO A 274 -19.20 -1.33 -1.17
CA PRO A 274 -20.33 -1.50 -0.24
C PRO A 274 -19.96 -2.32 0.98
N GLU A 275 -19.06 -3.31 0.80
CA GLU A 275 -18.50 -4.16 1.84
C GLU A 275 -16.99 -4.28 1.64
N THR A 276 -16.20 -3.85 2.65
CA THR A 276 -14.73 -3.85 2.59
C THR A 276 -14.10 -5.14 3.12
N GLY A 277 -14.89 -6.06 3.66
CA GLY A 277 -14.42 -7.29 4.28
C GLY A 277 -14.50 -7.28 5.80
N TYR A 278 -13.70 -8.13 6.39
CA TYR A 278 -13.65 -8.31 7.83
C TYR A 278 -12.90 -7.17 8.53
N TYR A 279 -13.52 -6.62 9.57
CA TYR A 279 -12.88 -5.75 10.53
C TYR A 279 -13.08 -6.30 11.94
N GLY A 280 -12.01 -6.78 12.57
CA GLY A 280 -12.08 -7.37 13.90
C GLY A 280 -10.70 -7.65 14.51
N TRP A 281 -10.71 -8.11 15.76
CA TRP A 281 -9.53 -8.42 16.55
C TRP A 281 -9.71 -9.76 17.26
N LEU A 282 -8.95 -10.77 16.86
CA LEU A 282 -8.97 -12.06 17.52
C LEU A 282 -7.97 -12.08 18.68
N PRO A 283 -8.33 -12.71 19.82
CA PRO A 283 -7.42 -12.87 20.94
C PRO A 283 -6.32 -13.88 20.62
N LYS A 284 -5.20 -13.83 21.37
CA LYS A 284 -4.16 -14.87 21.28
C LYS A 284 -4.69 -16.24 21.76
N GLU A 285 -5.58 -16.24 22.75
CA GLU A 285 -6.25 -17.43 23.26
C GLU A 285 -7.22 -17.96 22.19
N GLY A 286 -7.09 -19.21 21.85
CA GLY A 286 -7.82 -19.84 20.76
C GLY A 286 -7.20 -19.65 19.36
N THR A 287 -6.22 -18.76 19.20
CA THR A 287 -5.50 -18.57 17.94
C THR A 287 -4.03 -18.96 18.06
N VAL A 288 -3.22 -18.20 18.77
CA VAL A 288 -1.79 -18.52 19.03
C VAL A 288 -1.68 -19.59 20.10
N ASP A 289 -2.32 -19.36 21.24
CA ASP A 289 -2.43 -20.33 22.33
C ASP A 289 -3.77 -21.07 22.24
N PRO A 290 -3.87 -22.34 22.64
CA PRO A 290 -5.16 -23.03 22.72
C PRO A 290 -6.06 -22.39 23.79
N LEU A 291 -7.37 -22.58 23.65
CA LEU A 291 -8.33 -22.29 24.70
C LEU A 291 -8.08 -23.19 25.93
N PRO A 292 -8.64 -22.87 27.12
CA PRO A 292 -8.45 -23.69 28.33
C PRO A 292 -8.84 -25.17 28.17
N ASN A 293 -9.77 -25.50 27.29
CA ASN A 293 -10.15 -26.87 26.95
C ASN A 293 -9.17 -27.58 25.97
N GLY A 294 -8.15 -26.88 25.46
CA GLY A 294 -7.17 -27.38 24.49
C GLY A 294 -7.56 -27.16 23.04
N ASP A 295 -8.75 -26.64 22.75
CA ASP A 295 -9.20 -26.38 21.37
C ASP A 295 -8.64 -25.08 20.81
N ARG A 296 -8.73 -24.92 19.49
CA ARG A 296 -8.46 -23.68 18.76
C ARG A 296 -9.71 -23.22 18.03
N LEU A 297 -9.85 -21.90 17.91
CA LEU A 297 -10.89 -21.30 17.09
C LEU A 297 -10.67 -21.70 15.61
N PRO A 298 -11.75 -21.95 14.86
CA PRO A 298 -11.63 -22.20 13.43
C PRO A 298 -11.04 -20.98 12.71
N THR A 299 -10.38 -21.22 11.57
CA THR A 299 -9.67 -20.16 10.82
C THR A 299 -10.62 -19.12 10.19
N ASP A 300 -11.89 -19.44 10.07
CA ASP A 300 -12.97 -18.57 9.60
C ASP A 300 -13.78 -17.94 10.74
N PHE A 301 -13.35 -18.09 12.00
CA PHE A 301 -14.02 -17.51 13.15
C PHE A 301 -14.16 -15.99 13.01
N ASN A 302 -15.36 -15.49 13.33
CA ASN A 302 -15.69 -14.07 13.31
C ASN A 302 -16.41 -13.70 14.61
N GLU A 303 -15.86 -12.85 15.41
CA GLU A 303 -16.38 -12.41 16.70
C GLU A 303 -17.44 -11.31 16.61
N GLY A 304 -17.67 -10.79 15.41
CA GLY A 304 -18.56 -9.65 15.16
C GLY A 304 -20.05 -9.96 15.32
N ALA A 305 -20.88 -8.94 15.28
CA ALA A 305 -22.32 -9.06 15.15
C ALA A 305 -22.71 -9.50 13.71
N LYS A 306 -23.94 -10.02 13.54
CA LYS A 306 -24.41 -10.43 12.21
C LYS A 306 -24.58 -9.26 11.24
N ASN A 307 -24.89 -8.07 11.77
CA ASN A 307 -25.14 -6.86 11.03
C ASN A 307 -23.95 -5.88 11.07
N ASN A 308 -22.73 -6.39 11.25
CA ASN A 308 -21.54 -5.57 11.01
C ASN A 308 -21.52 -5.10 9.55
N THR A 309 -21.17 -3.84 9.33
CA THR A 309 -20.99 -3.27 7.99
C THR A 309 -19.76 -2.36 7.97
N TYR A 310 -19.06 -2.36 6.85
CA TYR A 310 -18.00 -1.41 6.60
C TYR A 310 -17.94 -1.09 5.11
N SER A 311 -18.23 0.16 4.76
CA SER A 311 -18.27 0.63 3.37
C SER A 311 -17.28 1.76 3.12
N ARG A 312 -16.84 1.89 1.87
CA ARG A 312 -15.95 2.96 1.42
C ARG A 312 -16.33 3.47 0.03
N ASN A 313 -16.30 4.80 -0.14
CA ASN A 313 -16.47 5.42 -1.44
C ASN A 313 -15.33 6.42 -1.69
N GLN A 314 -14.57 6.22 -2.77
CA GLN A 314 -13.39 7.00 -3.13
C GLN A 314 -13.58 7.66 -4.49
N LYS A 315 -13.16 8.92 -4.58
CA LYS A 315 -13.17 9.71 -5.82
C LYS A 315 -11.88 10.50 -5.90
N MET A 316 -11.15 10.33 -6.99
CA MET A 316 -9.91 11.06 -7.24
C MET A 316 -9.94 11.62 -8.66
N VAL A 317 -9.51 12.86 -8.81
CA VAL A 317 -9.32 13.51 -10.10
C VAL A 317 -8.05 14.35 -10.05
N GLY A 318 -7.32 14.37 -11.14
CA GLY A 318 -6.06 15.09 -11.21
C GLY A 318 -5.45 15.09 -12.59
N TYR A 319 -4.22 15.57 -12.68
CA TYR A 319 -3.45 15.54 -13.91
C TYR A 319 -1.96 15.40 -13.63
N SER A 320 -1.26 14.96 -14.65
CA SER A 320 0.19 15.04 -14.80
C SER A 320 0.48 15.88 -16.04
N PHE A 321 1.37 16.85 -15.91
CA PHE A 321 1.80 17.73 -16.98
C PHE A 321 3.32 17.75 -17.06
N ASP A 322 3.86 17.55 -18.25
CA ASP A 322 5.29 17.63 -18.57
C ASP A 322 5.49 18.54 -19.76
N HIS A 323 6.48 19.45 -19.68
CA HIS A 323 6.86 20.29 -20.80
C HIS A 323 8.39 20.52 -20.83
N GLU A 324 9.01 20.14 -21.92
CA GLU A 324 10.41 20.41 -22.22
C GLU A 324 10.54 21.72 -22.99
N PHE A 325 10.94 22.80 -22.31
CA PHE A 325 11.20 24.08 -22.97
C PHE A 325 12.37 23.98 -23.96
N ASN A 326 13.38 23.23 -23.58
CA ASN A 326 14.58 22.93 -24.36
C ASN A 326 15.33 21.75 -23.72
N ASP A 327 16.47 21.36 -24.26
CA ASP A 327 17.27 20.23 -23.78
C ASP A 327 17.75 20.40 -22.32
N THR A 328 17.77 21.66 -21.82
CA THR A 328 18.18 21.98 -20.44
C THR A 328 17.02 21.95 -19.46
N PHE A 329 15.87 22.51 -19.78
CA PHE A 329 14.79 22.78 -18.83
C PHE A 329 13.51 21.99 -19.15
N THR A 330 13.07 21.18 -18.17
CA THR A 330 11.79 20.49 -18.18
C THR A 330 10.99 20.87 -16.93
N VAL A 331 9.74 21.30 -17.11
CA VAL A 331 8.79 21.53 -16.01
C VAL A 331 7.84 20.35 -15.93
N ARG A 332 7.59 19.85 -14.70
CA ARG A 332 6.55 18.87 -14.39
C ARG A 332 5.64 19.41 -13.32
N GLN A 333 4.35 19.11 -13.44
CA GLN A 333 3.39 19.38 -12.39
C GLN A 333 2.39 18.24 -12.29
N ASN A 334 2.24 17.72 -11.08
CA ASN A 334 1.19 16.76 -10.72
C ASN A 334 0.22 17.42 -9.76
N LEU A 335 -1.08 17.24 -10.00
CA LEU A 335 -2.14 17.73 -9.10
C LEU A 335 -3.19 16.66 -8.92
N ARG A 336 -3.68 16.49 -7.69
CA ARG A 336 -4.80 15.59 -7.39
C ARG A 336 -5.67 16.16 -6.28
N PHE A 337 -6.99 16.05 -6.50
CA PHE A 337 -8.00 16.15 -5.49
C PHE A 337 -8.60 14.76 -5.24
N ALA A 338 -8.76 14.38 -3.97
CA ALA A 338 -9.38 13.13 -3.57
C ALA A 338 -10.41 13.36 -2.47
N GLU A 339 -11.52 12.65 -2.53
CA GLU A 339 -12.53 12.56 -1.49
C GLU A 339 -12.80 11.09 -1.18
N ASN A 340 -12.64 10.72 0.09
CA ASN A 340 -12.97 9.40 0.61
C ASN A 340 -14.06 9.54 1.67
N LYS A 341 -15.05 8.65 1.61
CA LYS A 341 -16.06 8.50 2.65
C LYS A 341 -16.05 7.07 3.14
N THR A 342 -16.03 6.89 4.45
CA THR A 342 -16.19 5.60 5.10
C THR A 342 -17.40 5.64 6.02
N SER A 343 -18.09 4.50 6.12
CA SER A 343 -19.15 4.29 7.12
C SER A 343 -18.97 2.90 7.69
N GLN A 344 -18.92 2.80 9.00
CA GLN A 344 -18.66 1.55 9.72
C GLN A 344 -19.61 1.40 10.89
N ASN A 345 -20.22 0.19 11.00
CA ASN A 345 -20.91 -0.30 12.17
C ASN A 345 -20.29 -1.66 12.50
N SER A 346 -19.47 -1.75 13.52
CA SER A 346 -18.75 -2.98 13.83
C SER A 346 -18.72 -3.29 15.31
N VAL A 347 -19.06 -4.51 15.64
CA VAL A 347 -18.70 -5.16 16.90
C VAL A 347 -17.41 -5.92 16.66
N TYR A 348 -16.43 -5.80 17.56
CA TYR A 348 -15.11 -6.42 17.45
C TYR A 348 -14.62 -6.97 18.79
N GLY A 349 -13.71 -7.94 18.75
CA GLY A 349 -13.10 -8.54 19.93
C GLY A 349 -12.19 -7.56 20.66
N TYR A 350 -12.16 -7.66 22.00
CA TYR A 350 -11.30 -6.82 22.83
C TYR A 350 -10.33 -7.64 23.70
N GLY A 351 -10.68 -8.88 24.03
CA GLY A 351 -9.86 -9.83 24.78
C GLY A 351 -10.69 -10.81 25.56
N VAL A 352 -10.10 -11.95 25.90
CA VAL A 352 -10.76 -12.98 26.69
C VAL A 352 -10.92 -12.53 28.14
N CYS A 353 -12.08 -12.80 28.74
CA CYS A 353 -12.34 -12.54 30.13
C CYS A 353 -11.44 -13.40 31.03
N SER A 354 -10.59 -12.77 31.86
CA SER A 354 -9.76 -13.45 32.87
C SER A 354 -9.65 -12.61 34.13
N ASP A 355 -9.00 -13.13 35.17
CA ASP A 355 -8.79 -12.37 36.38
C ASP A 355 -7.87 -11.16 36.25
N ALA A 356 -6.95 -11.20 35.26
CA ALA A 356 -6.03 -10.11 34.96
C ALA A 356 -6.51 -9.26 33.78
N ALA A 357 -6.96 -9.89 32.70
CA ALA A 357 -7.43 -9.20 31.51
C ALA A 357 -8.93 -8.87 31.64
N ASN A 358 -9.31 -7.67 31.17
CA ASN A 358 -10.68 -7.15 31.22
C ASN A 358 -11.27 -7.03 32.66
N SER A 359 -10.42 -6.85 33.67
CA SER A 359 -10.85 -6.70 35.08
C SER A 359 -11.77 -5.48 35.30
N GLY A 360 -11.78 -4.49 34.40
CA GLY A 360 -12.71 -3.36 34.40
C GLY A 360 -14.07 -3.67 33.78
N ASN A 361 -14.24 -4.81 33.06
CA ASN A 361 -15.47 -5.18 32.41
C ASN A 361 -16.44 -5.85 33.37
N ALA A 362 -17.57 -5.20 33.67
CA ALA A 362 -18.58 -5.70 34.63
C ALA A 362 -19.17 -7.06 34.23
N LEU A 363 -19.31 -7.33 32.90
CA LEU A 363 -19.82 -8.62 32.41
C LEU A 363 -18.79 -9.73 32.66
N CYS A 364 -17.49 -9.49 32.42
CA CYS A 364 -16.43 -10.44 32.74
C CYS A 364 -16.35 -10.71 34.26
N ASN A 365 -16.54 -9.68 35.07
CA ASN A 365 -16.48 -9.81 36.53
C ASN A 365 -17.68 -10.59 37.13
N ALA A 366 -18.81 -10.62 36.40
CA ALA A 366 -19.99 -11.38 36.78
C ALA A 366 -19.89 -12.90 36.52
N LEU A 367 -18.87 -13.32 35.71
CA LEU A 367 -18.64 -14.72 35.38
C LEU A 367 -18.13 -15.51 36.59
N SER A 368 -18.51 -16.78 36.69
CA SER A 368 -17.88 -17.69 37.64
C SER A 368 -16.39 -17.92 37.28
N PRO A 369 -15.53 -18.29 38.24
CA PRO A 369 -14.14 -18.64 37.89
C PRO A 369 -13.99 -19.75 36.87
N ALA A 370 -14.97 -20.68 36.78
CA ALA A 370 -14.98 -21.76 35.79
C ALA A 370 -15.30 -21.28 34.39
N ASP A 371 -16.03 -20.17 34.25
CA ASP A 371 -16.44 -19.61 32.97
C ASP A 371 -15.43 -18.60 32.43
N LYS A 372 -14.51 -18.09 33.27
CA LYS A 372 -13.43 -17.24 32.84
C LYS A 372 -12.51 -17.99 31.87
N GLY A 373 -12.15 -17.36 30.75
CA GLY A 373 -11.42 -17.98 29.67
C GLY A 373 -12.29 -18.57 28.54
N HIS A 374 -13.61 -18.71 28.78
CA HIS A 374 -14.57 -19.16 27.76
C HIS A 374 -15.17 -18.01 26.96
N TYR A 375 -15.19 -16.81 27.52
CA TYR A 375 -15.92 -15.68 26.97
C TYR A 375 -14.99 -14.59 26.45
N LEU A 376 -15.30 -14.08 25.27
CA LEU A 376 -14.64 -12.91 24.64
C LEU A 376 -15.42 -11.64 25.00
N ALA A 377 -14.73 -10.69 25.60
CA ALA A 377 -15.22 -9.32 25.74
C ALA A 377 -15.19 -8.63 24.37
N ARG A 378 -16.25 -7.89 24.06
CA ARG A 378 -16.40 -7.19 22.78
C ARG A 378 -16.71 -5.72 23.01
N LYS A 379 -16.33 -4.88 22.05
CA LYS A 379 -16.69 -3.48 21.94
C LYS A 379 -17.33 -3.21 20.60
N TYR A 380 -17.89 -2.01 20.42
CA TYR A 380 -18.41 -1.59 19.12
C TYR A 380 -17.92 -0.21 18.73
N VAL A 381 -17.97 0.04 17.44
CA VAL A 381 -17.76 1.34 16.83
C VAL A 381 -18.87 1.60 15.81
N VAL A 382 -19.38 2.82 15.84
CA VAL A 382 -20.15 3.44 14.76
C VAL A 382 -19.32 4.60 14.27
N ASP A 383 -19.02 4.66 12.99
CA ASP A 383 -18.16 5.68 12.43
C ASP A 383 -18.61 6.12 11.04
N ASP A 384 -18.69 7.44 10.85
CA ASP A 384 -18.90 8.09 9.57
C ASP A 384 -17.82 9.15 9.38
N GLU A 385 -17.00 8.97 8.34
CA GLU A 385 -15.93 9.91 8.03
C GLU A 385 -16.00 10.44 6.62
N LYS A 386 -15.59 11.70 6.48
CA LYS A 386 -15.35 12.33 5.19
C LYS A 386 -13.97 12.97 5.14
N LEU A 387 -13.09 12.35 4.39
CA LEU A 387 -11.72 12.82 4.19
C LEU A 387 -11.57 13.45 2.80
N GLN A 388 -10.92 14.61 2.75
CA GLN A 388 -10.60 15.33 1.52
C GLN A 388 -9.12 15.65 1.50
N ASN A 389 -8.44 15.30 0.40
CA ASN A 389 -7.05 15.59 0.14
C ASN A 389 -6.91 16.45 -1.12
N PHE A 390 -6.07 17.47 -1.04
CA PHE A 390 -5.57 18.21 -2.18
C PHE A 390 -4.05 18.16 -2.16
N THR A 391 -3.44 17.77 -3.26
CA THR A 391 -1.98 17.69 -3.42
C THR A 391 -1.57 18.28 -4.75
N VAL A 392 -0.49 19.05 -4.74
CA VAL A 392 0.17 19.56 -5.95
C VAL A 392 1.67 19.52 -5.75
N ASP A 393 2.40 19.09 -6.78
CA ASP A 393 3.86 19.04 -6.81
C ASP A 393 4.32 19.65 -8.14
N THR A 394 5.11 20.73 -8.07
CA THR A 394 5.65 21.44 -9.23
C THR A 394 7.17 21.34 -9.21
N GLN A 395 7.74 20.89 -10.30
CA GLN A 395 9.14 20.52 -10.44
C GLN A 395 9.77 21.23 -11.64
N LEU A 396 10.98 21.72 -11.47
CA LEU A 396 11.88 22.13 -12.55
C LEU A 396 13.09 21.21 -12.55
N GLN A 397 13.26 20.46 -13.62
CA GLN A 397 14.46 19.68 -13.89
C GLN A 397 15.36 20.48 -14.83
N SER A 398 16.64 20.60 -14.48
CA SER A 398 17.66 21.28 -15.27
C SER A 398 18.80 20.32 -15.57
N LYS A 399 19.10 20.11 -16.87
CA LYS A 399 20.23 19.30 -17.33
C LYS A 399 21.31 20.22 -17.86
N PHE A 400 22.52 20.16 -17.30
CA PHE A 400 23.65 20.97 -17.72
C PHE A 400 24.97 20.29 -17.36
N ALA A 401 26.08 20.77 -17.90
CA ALA A 401 27.42 20.31 -17.55
C ALA A 401 28.27 21.43 -16.92
N THR A 402 29.11 21.05 -15.96
CA THR A 402 30.14 21.94 -15.37
C THR A 402 31.51 21.27 -15.56
N GLY A 403 32.20 21.67 -16.61
CA GLY A 403 33.42 20.97 -17.06
C GLY A 403 33.06 19.54 -17.50
N ASP A 404 33.68 18.55 -16.87
CA ASP A 404 33.45 17.12 -17.17
C ASP A 404 32.36 16.49 -16.29
N VAL A 405 31.58 17.28 -15.54
CA VAL A 405 30.50 16.79 -14.67
C VAL A 405 29.16 17.10 -15.30
N ASP A 406 28.37 16.06 -15.54
CA ASP A 406 26.97 16.18 -15.99
C ASP A 406 26.04 16.26 -14.78
N HIS A 407 25.10 17.22 -14.79
CA HIS A 407 24.15 17.47 -13.71
C HIS A 407 22.71 17.25 -14.17
N ILE A 408 21.94 16.58 -13.29
CA ILE A 408 20.47 16.58 -13.33
C ILE A 408 20.01 17.23 -12.03
N LEU A 409 19.81 18.55 -12.07
CA LEU A 409 19.34 19.32 -10.94
C LEU A 409 17.81 19.37 -10.95
N LEU A 410 17.19 18.88 -9.88
CA LEU A 410 15.75 18.94 -9.62
C LEU A 410 15.49 19.97 -8.53
N THR A 411 14.63 20.94 -8.79
CA THR A 411 14.08 21.85 -7.78
C THR A 411 12.56 21.73 -7.78
N GLY A 412 11.94 21.81 -6.63
CA GLY A 412 10.50 21.69 -6.59
C GLY A 412 9.85 22.27 -5.35
N VAL A 413 8.56 22.52 -5.49
CA VAL A 413 7.66 22.91 -4.41
C VAL A 413 6.44 22.01 -4.44
N ASP A 414 6.11 21.44 -3.29
CA ASP A 414 4.86 20.72 -3.12
C ASP A 414 3.99 21.30 -2.01
N TYR A 415 2.70 21.12 -2.17
CA TYR A 415 1.70 21.49 -1.19
C TYR A 415 0.67 20.36 -1.04
N MET A 416 0.37 20.04 0.21
CA MET A 416 -0.67 19.08 0.57
C MET A 416 -1.61 19.72 1.60
N ARG A 417 -2.90 19.49 1.43
CA ARG A 417 -3.92 19.80 2.42
C ARG A 417 -4.85 18.61 2.61
N MET A 418 -5.02 18.17 3.86
CA MET A 418 -5.99 17.16 4.25
C MET A 418 -7.02 17.77 5.19
N ARG A 419 -8.26 17.34 5.05
CA ARG A 419 -9.35 17.60 5.99
C ARG A 419 -10.12 16.30 6.20
N ASN A 420 -10.19 15.82 7.44
CA ASN A 420 -11.04 14.69 7.81
C ASN A 420 -12.08 15.12 8.84
N ASP A 421 -13.33 14.89 8.52
CA ASP A 421 -14.49 15.11 9.37
C ASP A 421 -14.91 13.75 9.93
N ILE A 422 -14.66 13.55 11.23
CA ILE A 422 -14.88 12.31 11.95
C ILE A 422 -16.12 12.45 12.81
N ASN A 423 -17.08 11.54 12.64
CA ASN A 423 -18.26 11.44 13.49
C ASN A 423 -18.40 9.99 13.95
N ALA A 424 -17.67 9.66 15.02
CA ALA A 424 -17.66 8.32 15.55
C ALA A 424 -18.30 8.24 16.95
N TRP A 425 -18.73 7.02 17.31
CA TRP A 425 -19.22 6.66 18.61
C TRP A 425 -18.61 5.32 19.04
N PHE A 426 -18.02 5.25 20.20
CA PHE A 426 -17.37 4.06 20.72
C PHE A 426 -18.11 3.47 21.90
N GLY A 427 -18.32 2.15 21.87
CA GLY A 427 -18.68 1.37 23.04
C GLY A 427 -17.46 1.10 23.90
N TYR A 428 -17.62 1.26 25.22
CA TYR A 428 -16.61 0.95 26.23
C TYR A 428 -16.80 -0.46 26.79
N ASP A 429 -16.17 -0.77 27.90
CA ASP A 429 -16.32 -2.06 28.55
C ASP A 429 -17.79 -2.32 28.96
N ALA A 430 -18.24 -3.56 28.78
CA ALA A 430 -19.63 -3.99 28.97
C ALA A 430 -20.69 -3.32 28.06
N SER A 431 -20.26 -2.69 26.97
CA SER A 431 -21.19 -2.11 25.98
C SER A 431 -21.83 -3.15 25.06
N VAL A 432 -21.17 -4.30 24.88
CA VAL A 432 -21.62 -5.40 24.03
C VAL A 432 -21.69 -6.70 24.85
N PRO A 433 -22.69 -7.57 24.67
CA PRO A 433 -22.73 -8.88 25.31
C PRO A 433 -21.46 -9.70 25.01
N LEU A 434 -21.01 -10.48 25.99
CA LEU A 434 -19.90 -11.41 25.81
C LEU A 434 -20.23 -12.45 24.74
N LEU A 435 -19.21 -12.96 24.04
CA LEU A 435 -19.33 -14.08 23.11
C LEU A 435 -18.70 -15.32 23.73
N ASP A 436 -19.48 -16.41 23.82
CA ASP A 436 -18.98 -17.73 24.21
C ASP A 436 -18.10 -18.29 23.09
N LEU A 437 -16.82 -18.55 23.37
CA LEU A 437 -15.85 -19.05 22.39
C LEU A 437 -16.02 -20.55 22.11
N TYR A 438 -16.66 -21.31 23.01
CA TYR A 438 -16.92 -22.75 22.81
C TYR A 438 -18.19 -23.01 22.03
N ASN A 439 -19.21 -22.14 22.19
CA ASN A 439 -20.50 -22.28 21.53
C ASN A 439 -21.01 -20.89 21.11
N PRO A 440 -20.39 -20.25 20.10
CA PRO A 440 -20.70 -18.89 19.71
C PRO A 440 -22.14 -18.76 19.20
N VAL A 441 -22.90 -17.85 19.83
CA VAL A 441 -24.24 -17.47 19.38
C VAL A 441 -24.20 -16.04 18.88
N TYR A 442 -24.48 -15.88 17.60
CA TYR A 442 -24.45 -14.58 16.93
C TYR A 442 -25.84 -13.96 16.84
N SER A 443 -25.90 -12.66 17.06
CA SER A 443 -27.12 -11.86 16.93
C SER A 443 -26.82 -10.53 16.24
N ASP A 444 -27.88 -9.87 15.79
CA ASP A 444 -27.78 -8.47 15.42
C ASP A 444 -27.48 -7.62 16.67
N PHE A 445 -26.74 -6.54 16.48
CA PHE A 445 -26.45 -5.55 17.50
C PHE A 445 -27.17 -4.24 17.15
N ASP A 446 -27.75 -3.60 18.17
CA ASP A 446 -28.41 -2.30 18.01
C ASP A 446 -27.37 -1.17 18.08
N PHE A 447 -26.87 -0.76 16.91
CA PHE A 447 -25.89 0.33 16.79
C PHE A 447 -26.50 1.73 17.04
N ASP A 448 -27.81 1.86 17.02
CA ASP A 448 -28.52 3.15 17.27
C ASP A 448 -28.70 3.42 18.77
N SER A 449 -28.71 2.38 19.59
CA SER A 449 -28.82 2.47 21.04
C SER A 449 -27.51 2.91 21.68
N LYS A 450 -27.27 4.20 21.78
CA LYS A 450 -26.09 4.83 22.35
C LYS A 450 -26.30 5.05 23.86
N ASN A 451 -25.80 4.13 24.69
CA ASN A 451 -25.90 4.26 26.15
C ASN A 451 -24.70 5.07 26.70
N PRO A 452 -24.91 6.31 27.20
CA PRO A 452 -23.81 7.14 27.69
C PRO A 452 -23.09 6.60 28.92
N ALA A 453 -23.67 5.59 29.59
CA ALA A 453 -23.03 4.98 30.76
C ALA A 453 -21.81 4.09 30.36
N ASN A 454 -21.82 3.52 29.15
CA ASN A 454 -20.77 2.62 28.68
C ASN A 454 -20.37 2.86 27.21
N SER A 455 -20.64 4.04 26.68
CA SER A 455 -20.24 4.46 25.33
C SER A 455 -20.14 5.99 25.25
N GLY A 456 -19.43 6.49 24.25
CA GLY A 456 -19.25 7.94 24.09
C GLY A 456 -18.89 8.38 22.68
N PRO A 457 -19.19 9.67 22.39
CA PRO A 457 -18.88 10.26 21.09
C PRO A 457 -17.39 10.55 20.92
N TYR A 458 -16.91 10.38 19.70
CA TYR A 458 -15.61 10.80 19.24
C TYR A 458 -15.78 11.59 17.95
N GLN A 459 -15.84 12.92 18.08
CA GLN A 459 -16.21 13.82 17.00
C GLN A 459 -15.12 14.85 16.79
N LEU A 460 -14.32 14.65 15.75
CA LEU A 460 -13.17 15.50 15.44
C LEU A 460 -13.26 16.08 14.03
N LEU A 461 -12.73 17.28 13.89
CA LEU A 461 -12.38 17.85 12.59
C LEU A 461 -10.86 18.01 12.53
N ASN A 462 -10.21 17.09 11.86
CA ASN A 462 -8.77 17.10 11.66
C ASN A 462 -8.42 17.83 10.36
N LYS A 463 -7.44 18.72 10.43
CA LYS A 463 -6.87 19.40 9.27
C LYS A 463 -5.37 19.27 9.33
N GLN A 464 -4.74 19.00 8.19
CA GLN A 464 -3.30 18.98 8.05
C GLN A 464 -2.91 19.73 6.79
N GLN A 465 -1.83 20.50 6.86
CA GLN A 465 -1.23 21.17 5.72
C GLN A 465 0.26 20.94 5.75
N GLN A 466 0.86 20.84 4.59
CA GLN A 466 2.30 20.76 4.44
C GLN A 466 2.72 21.49 3.18
N THR A 467 3.71 22.35 3.29
CA THR A 467 4.42 22.95 2.16
C THR A 467 5.87 22.52 2.23
N GLY A 468 6.42 22.06 1.13
CA GLY A 468 7.81 21.63 1.05
C GLY A 468 8.55 22.32 -0.10
N LEU A 469 9.76 22.78 0.18
CA LEU A 469 10.72 23.22 -0.84
C LEU A 469 11.88 22.22 -0.86
N TYR A 470 12.22 21.70 -2.04
CA TYR A 470 13.29 20.73 -2.17
C TYR A 470 14.18 20.98 -3.37
N VAL A 471 15.42 20.55 -3.21
CA VAL A 471 16.44 20.57 -4.25
C VAL A 471 17.22 19.26 -4.21
N GLN A 472 17.56 18.72 -5.38
CA GLN A 472 18.39 17.54 -5.52
C GLN A 472 19.26 17.68 -6.77
N ASP A 473 20.54 17.36 -6.65
CA ASP A 473 21.46 17.25 -7.78
C ASP A 473 21.96 15.80 -7.91
N GLN A 474 21.94 15.29 -9.11
CA GLN A 474 22.59 14.04 -9.54
C GLN A 474 23.77 14.44 -10.43
N ALA A 475 24.96 14.52 -9.83
CA ALA A 475 26.19 14.94 -10.49
C ALA A 475 27.02 13.71 -10.91
N GLN A 476 27.18 13.48 -12.20
CA GLN A 476 27.93 12.36 -12.75
C GLN A 476 29.24 12.82 -13.35
N TRP A 477 30.34 12.29 -12.82
CA TRP A 477 31.69 12.43 -13.39
C TRP A 477 32.22 11.06 -13.78
N ASN A 478 32.32 10.81 -15.08
CA ASN A 478 32.68 9.49 -15.60
C ASN A 478 31.77 8.38 -15.01
N LYS A 479 32.36 7.48 -14.22
CA LYS A 479 31.67 6.34 -13.55
C LYS A 479 31.20 6.65 -12.15
N VAL A 480 31.49 7.83 -11.61
CA VAL A 480 31.05 8.24 -10.28
C VAL A 480 29.82 9.10 -10.40
N LEU A 481 28.75 8.71 -9.73
CA LEU A 481 27.51 9.47 -9.60
C LEU A 481 27.32 9.85 -8.14
N VAL A 482 27.20 11.14 -7.86
CA VAL A 482 26.89 11.67 -6.52
C VAL A 482 25.50 12.26 -6.56
N THR A 483 24.63 11.82 -5.64
CA THR A 483 23.29 12.38 -5.44
C THR A 483 23.29 13.12 -4.11
N LEU A 484 22.96 14.41 -4.13
CA LEU A 484 22.77 15.24 -2.94
C LEU A 484 21.39 15.89 -2.99
N GLY A 485 20.67 15.86 -1.89
CA GLY A 485 19.36 16.50 -1.80
C GLY A 485 19.09 17.09 -0.43
N GLY A 486 18.34 18.17 -0.41
CA GLY A 486 17.86 18.83 0.79
C GLY A 486 16.42 19.31 0.63
N ARG A 487 15.68 19.32 1.74
CA ARG A 487 14.29 19.76 1.77
C ARG A 487 13.99 20.48 3.07
N TYR A 488 13.15 21.50 2.98
CA TYR A 488 12.60 22.19 4.13
C TYR A 488 11.08 22.12 4.08
N ASP A 489 10.46 21.65 5.17
CA ASP A 489 9.03 21.48 5.30
C ASP A 489 8.46 22.42 6.36
N TRP A 490 7.30 22.98 6.06
CA TRP A 490 6.35 23.61 6.98
C TRP A 490 5.13 22.71 7.07
N ALA A 491 4.86 22.17 8.25
CA ALA A 491 3.74 21.27 8.50
C ALA A 491 2.87 21.81 9.64
N GLU A 492 1.58 21.96 9.38
CA GLU A 492 0.58 22.43 10.33
C GLU A 492 -0.47 21.34 10.54
N GLN A 493 -0.92 21.19 11.78
CA GLN A 493 -1.98 20.25 12.13
C GLN A 493 -2.92 20.88 13.16
N ASP A 494 -4.23 20.87 12.84
CA ASP A 494 -5.31 21.27 13.73
C ASP A 494 -6.25 20.10 13.98
N SER A 495 -6.66 19.89 15.24
CA SER A 495 -7.71 18.96 15.61
C SER A 495 -8.75 19.68 16.46
N PHE A 496 -9.92 19.92 15.92
CA PHE A 496 -11.05 20.50 16.65
C PHE A 496 -11.96 19.38 17.17
N ASN A 497 -12.05 19.29 18.51
CA ASN A 497 -12.95 18.35 19.18
C ASN A 497 -14.33 19.02 19.37
N ARG A 498 -15.34 18.51 18.63
CA ARG A 498 -16.71 19.05 18.69
C ARG A 498 -17.43 18.73 19.99
N VAL A 499 -17.02 17.69 20.70
CA VAL A 499 -17.65 17.30 22.00
C VAL A 499 -17.26 18.27 23.09
N THR A 500 -15.98 18.67 23.13
CA THR A 500 -15.45 19.59 24.17
C THR A 500 -15.41 21.05 23.70
N GLY A 501 -15.52 21.32 22.39
CA GLY A 501 -15.35 22.64 21.81
C GLY A 501 -13.91 23.15 21.80
N THR A 502 -12.91 22.28 22.00
CA THR A 502 -11.49 22.62 22.07
C THR A 502 -10.75 22.35 20.77
N THR A 503 -9.73 23.16 20.48
CA THR A 503 -8.81 22.95 19.34
C THR A 503 -7.41 22.66 19.89
N ALA A 504 -6.77 21.62 19.38
CA ALA A 504 -5.34 21.38 19.53
C ALA A 504 -4.66 21.72 18.19
N SER A 505 -3.69 22.62 18.23
CA SER A 505 -2.94 23.05 17.05
C SER A 505 -1.46 22.77 17.21
N ARG A 506 -0.79 22.47 16.10
CA ARG A 506 0.64 22.19 16.06
C ARG A 506 1.26 22.64 14.77
N ASP A 507 2.46 23.24 14.88
CA ASP A 507 3.31 23.63 13.77
C ASP A 507 4.68 22.96 13.91
N ASP A 508 5.13 22.29 12.85
CA ASP A 508 6.45 21.67 12.77
C ASP A 508 7.20 22.17 11.54
N ASN A 509 8.42 22.64 11.76
CA ASN A 509 9.35 23.02 10.69
C ASN A 509 10.54 22.08 10.73
N GLN A 510 10.87 21.44 9.60
CA GLN A 510 11.94 20.46 9.58
C GLN A 510 12.77 20.57 8.31
N PHE A 511 14.09 20.61 8.48
CA PHE A 511 15.04 20.36 7.41
C PHE A 511 15.44 18.88 7.41
N THR A 512 15.44 18.26 6.23
CA THR A 512 15.95 16.90 5.99
C THR A 512 16.89 16.91 4.81
N TRP A 513 17.89 16.01 4.81
CA TRP A 513 18.82 15.87 3.71
C TRP A 513 19.17 14.42 3.42
N ARG A 514 19.66 14.16 2.22
CA ARG A 514 20.21 12.88 1.82
C ARG A 514 21.47 13.08 0.98
N GLY A 515 22.36 12.08 1.02
CA GLY A 515 23.53 12.02 0.18
C GLY A 515 23.83 10.57 -0.21
N GLY A 516 24.28 10.37 -1.43
CA GLY A 516 24.66 9.05 -1.90
C GLY A 516 25.72 9.10 -2.98
N VAL A 517 26.45 8.02 -3.12
CA VAL A 517 27.47 7.84 -4.16
C VAL A 517 27.29 6.46 -4.79
N ASN A 518 27.31 6.43 -6.12
CA ASN A 518 27.32 5.21 -6.92
C ASN A 518 28.59 5.15 -7.76
N TYR A 519 29.13 3.96 -7.97
CA TYR A 519 30.17 3.74 -8.97
C TYR A 519 29.64 2.81 -10.07
N LEU A 520 29.53 3.34 -11.28
CA LEU A 520 28.91 2.66 -12.44
C LEU A 520 29.96 1.88 -13.21
N PHE A 521 30.03 0.56 -13.03
CA PHE A 521 30.89 -0.30 -13.85
C PHE A 521 30.24 -0.59 -15.21
N ASP A 522 31.02 -0.75 -16.27
CA ASP A 522 30.53 -0.98 -17.63
C ASP A 522 29.75 -2.31 -17.79
N ASN A 523 29.95 -3.24 -16.88
CA ASN A 523 29.27 -4.54 -16.87
C ASN A 523 27.90 -4.50 -16.13
N GLY A 524 27.42 -3.32 -15.74
CA GLY A 524 26.13 -3.14 -15.05
C GLY A 524 26.19 -3.33 -13.54
N VAL A 525 27.35 -3.58 -12.95
CA VAL A 525 27.50 -3.63 -11.48
C VAL A 525 27.62 -2.21 -10.94
N THR A 526 26.86 -1.88 -9.90
CA THR A 526 26.87 -0.55 -9.29
C THR A 526 26.84 -0.66 -7.77
N PRO A 527 27.99 -0.66 -7.10
CA PRO A 527 28.06 -0.47 -5.66
C PRO A 527 27.68 0.97 -5.30
N TYR A 528 27.04 1.13 -4.15
CA TYR A 528 26.65 2.43 -3.63
C TYR A 528 26.74 2.53 -2.11
N PHE A 529 26.82 3.75 -1.63
CA PHE A 529 26.63 4.13 -0.23
C PHE A 529 25.64 5.29 -0.16
N SER A 530 24.78 5.30 0.85
CA SER A 530 23.88 6.44 1.09
C SER A 530 23.61 6.71 2.57
N TYR A 531 23.27 7.98 2.81
CA TYR A 531 22.68 8.50 4.03
C TYR A 531 21.37 9.18 3.71
N SER A 532 20.32 8.96 4.53
CA SER A 532 19.01 9.60 4.34
C SER A 532 18.31 9.87 5.65
N GLU A 533 17.44 10.89 5.67
CA GLU A 533 16.67 11.32 6.83
C GLU A 533 15.17 11.33 6.56
N SER A 534 14.39 11.15 7.65
CA SER A 534 12.95 11.38 7.68
C SER A 534 12.50 12.03 8.97
N PHE A 535 11.29 12.59 8.96
CA PHE A 535 10.60 13.06 10.14
C PHE A 535 9.12 12.70 10.08
N GLU A 536 8.54 12.45 11.25
CA GLU A 536 7.14 12.08 11.39
C GLU A 536 6.54 12.85 12.57
N PRO A 537 5.63 13.83 12.33
CA PRO A 537 4.95 14.56 13.38
C PRO A 537 4.12 13.62 14.27
N SER A 538 4.14 13.85 15.58
CA SER A 538 3.29 13.12 16.52
C SER A 538 1.89 13.74 16.59
N SER A 539 0.84 12.95 16.71
CA SER A 539 -0.51 13.40 17.00
C SER A 539 -0.83 13.48 18.51
N GLN A 540 0.12 13.14 19.36
CA GLN A 540 -0.04 13.07 20.82
C GLN A 540 0.59 14.29 21.52
N SER A 541 0.18 14.50 22.78
CA SER A 541 0.67 15.57 23.66
C SER A 541 1.05 15.01 25.02
N ASP A 542 1.91 15.74 25.75
CA ASP A 542 2.29 15.43 27.13
C ASP A 542 1.14 15.69 28.14
N ALA A 543 1.42 15.42 29.42
CA ALA A 543 0.47 15.63 30.52
C ALA A 543 -0.01 17.09 30.66
N GLN A 544 0.71 18.05 30.13
CA GLN A 544 0.40 19.47 30.13
C GLN A 544 -0.30 19.93 28.84
N GLY A 545 -0.56 19.00 27.90
CA GLY A 545 -1.19 19.29 26.62
C GLY A 545 -0.22 19.88 25.58
N LYS A 546 1.10 19.90 25.84
CA LYS A 546 2.10 20.32 24.88
C LYS A 546 2.35 19.20 23.85
N PRO A 547 2.22 19.46 22.55
CA PRO A 547 2.50 18.48 21.53
C PRO A 547 3.95 17.98 21.58
N PHE A 548 4.16 16.68 21.35
CA PHE A 548 5.51 16.11 21.29
C PHE A 548 6.25 16.53 20.02
N ALA A 549 7.56 16.65 20.07
CA ALA A 549 8.39 16.89 18.88
C ALA A 549 8.27 15.73 17.88
N PRO A 550 8.47 15.97 16.57
CA PRO A 550 8.48 14.91 15.56
C PRO A 550 9.50 13.83 15.89
N SER A 551 9.12 12.58 15.66
CA SER A 551 10.12 11.52 15.59
C SER A 551 10.98 11.70 14.34
N LYS A 552 12.26 11.29 14.42
CA LYS A 552 13.22 11.44 13.34
C LYS A 552 13.83 10.09 12.98
N GLY A 553 13.89 9.81 11.68
CA GLY A 553 14.58 8.65 11.13
C GLY A 553 15.90 9.05 10.47
N LYS A 554 16.92 8.24 10.65
CA LYS A 554 18.18 8.34 9.91
C LYS A 554 18.68 6.96 9.52
N GLN A 555 19.23 6.84 8.31
CA GLN A 555 19.72 5.58 7.79
C GLN A 555 21.07 5.73 7.12
N TYR A 556 21.93 4.73 7.34
CA TYR A 556 23.10 4.43 6.54
C TYR A 556 22.84 3.14 5.76
N GLU A 557 23.14 3.14 4.46
CA GLU A 557 22.94 1.99 3.58
C GLU A 557 24.17 1.80 2.67
N VAL A 558 24.64 0.57 2.57
CA VAL A 558 25.64 0.13 1.61
C VAL A 558 25.03 -0.97 0.78
N GLY A 559 25.13 -0.87 -0.54
CA GLY A 559 24.56 -1.90 -1.39
C GLY A 559 25.27 -2.05 -2.72
N VAL A 560 24.83 -3.01 -3.48
CA VAL A 560 25.25 -3.30 -4.84
C VAL A 560 24.03 -3.60 -5.69
N LYS A 561 24.00 -3.05 -6.89
CA LYS A 561 22.98 -3.35 -7.91
C LYS A 561 23.68 -3.95 -9.13
N TYR A 562 23.03 -4.88 -9.78
CA TYR A 562 23.46 -5.44 -11.06
C TYR A 562 22.33 -5.33 -12.07
N VAL A 563 22.50 -4.45 -13.04
CA VAL A 563 21.52 -4.14 -14.09
C VAL A 563 22.27 -4.13 -15.43
N PRO A 564 22.51 -5.31 -16.04
CA PRO A 564 23.26 -5.39 -17.30
C PRO A 564 22.46 -4.75 -18.44
N GLY A 565 23.18 -4.07 -19.36
CA GLY A 565 22.58 -3.33 -20.47
C GLY A 565 21.82 -4.18 -21.46
N ASP A 566 22.22 -5.44 -21.62
CA ASP A 566 21.77 -6.38 -22.66
C ASP A 566 20.69 -7.38 -22.20
N ARG A 567 20.35 -7.41 -20.91
CA ARG A 567 19.42 -8.40 -20.35
C ARG A 567 18.45 -7.76 -19.36
N PRO A 568 17.17 -8.19 -19.32
CA PRO A 568 16.19 -7.74 -18.37
C PRO A 568 16.39 -8.45 -17.01
N ILE A 569 17.47 -8.08 -16.35
CA ILE A 569 17.89 -8.61 -15.03
C ILE A 569 18.12 -7.42 -14.10
N VAL A 570 17.56 -7.49 -12.90
CA VAL A 570 17.81 -6.56 -11.79
C VAL A 570 18.10 -7.39 -10.56
N LEU A 571 19.35 -7.38 -10.10
CA LEU A 571 19.75 -7.97 -8.82
C LEU A 571 20.16 -6.85 -7.88
N THR A 572 19.70 -6.89 -6.65
CA THR A 572 20.07 -5.90 -5.64
C THR A 572 20.43 -6.59 -4.32
N GLY A 573 21.43 -6.05 -3.65
CA GLY A 573 21.82 -6.46 -2.31
C GLY A 573 22.12 -5.21 -1.48
N ALA A 574 21.64 -5.15 -0.23
CA ALA A 574 21.85 -4.02 0.65
C ALA A 574 22.06 -4.46 2.10
N LEU A 575 22.91 -3.72 2.79
CA LEU A 575 23.08 -3.71 4.24
C LEU A 575 22.66 -2.34 4.76
N TYR A 576 21.84 -2.30 5.79
CA TYR A 576 21.37 -1.04 6.34
C TYR A 576 21.40 -1.00 7.86
N GLN A 577 21.48 0.23 8.39
CA GLN A 577 21.17 0.56 9.77
C GLN A 577 20.25 1.79 9.77
N LEU A 578 19.06 1.62 10.30
CA LEU A 578 18.01 2.61 10.42
C LEU A 578 17.72 2.86 11.90
N THR A 579 17.68 4.12 12.32
CA THR A 579 17.39 4.51 13.70
C THR A 579 16.26 5.51 13.73
N LYS A 580 15.21 5.25 14.51
CA LYS A 580 14.11 6.19 14.81
C LYS A 580 14.31 6.73 16.24
N THR A 581 14.49 8.05 16.36
CA THR A 581 14.61 8.76 17.64
C THR A 581 13.35 9.56 17.93
N ASN A 582 13.19 10.03 19.18
CA ASN A 582 11.97 10.65 19.70
C ASN A 582 10.73 9.76 19.55
N ASN A 583 10.91 8.45 19.60
CA ASN A 583 9.79 7.54 19.72
C ASN A 583 9.12 7.75 21.10
N LEU A 584 7.79 7.77 21.11
CA LEU A 584 7.08 7.92 22.38
C LEU A 584 7.19 6.63 23.19
N MET A 585 7.42 6.77 24.49
CA MET A 585 7.50 5.68 25.44
C MET A 585 6.68 6.00 26.69
N ALA A 586 6.39 5.01 27.55
CA ALA A 586 5.69 5.24 28.80
C ALA A 586 6.49 6.16 29.72
N ASP A 587 5.79 7.02 30.47
CA ASP A 587 6.42 7.90 31.44
C ASP A 587 7.14 7.09 32.53
N PRO A 588 8.47 7.26 32.71
CA PRO A 588 9.24 6.60 33.80
C PRO A 588 8.71 6.89 35.19
N ALA A 589 7.99 7.99 35.38
CA ALA A 589 7.35 8.33 36.65
C ALA A 589 6.06 7.54 36.91
N GLY A 590 5.65 6.66 36.00
CA GLY A 590 4.47 5.80 36.16
C GLY A 590 3.13 6.52 35.94
N SER A 591 3.12 7.68 35.26
CA SER A 591 1.87 8.32 34.86
C SER A 591 1.25 7.58 33.66
N PHE A 592 -0.03 7.86 33.38
CA PHE A 592 -0.70 7.31 32.18
C PHE A 592 -0.32 8.03 30.87
N PHE A 593 0.60 9.00 30.93
CA PHE A 593 1.05 9.77 29.78
C PHE A 593 2.28 9.13 29.14
N SER A 594 2.55 9.54 27.90
CA SER A 594 3.80 9.23 27.21
C SER A 594 4.81 10.35 27.44
N VAL A 595 6.09 10.03 27.22
CA VAL A 595 7.21 10.97 27.15
C VAL A 595 8.02 10.73 25.88
N GLU A 596 8.75 11.77 25.46
CA GLU A 596 9.70 11.69 24.34
C GLU A 596 11.01 11.02 24.79
N GLY A 597 11.82 10.59 23.81
CA GLY A 597 13.19 10.14 24.02
C GLY A 597 13.42 8.66 23.75
N GLY A 598 12.37 7.91 23.40
CA GLY A 598 12.52 6.52 22.96
C GLY A 598 13.34 6.42 21.67
N GLU A 599 14.03 5.30 21.49
CA GLU A 599 14.79 4.99 20.28
C GLU A 599 14.56 3.54 19.85
N ILE A 600 14.30 3.37 18.54
CA ILE A 600 14.19 2.06 17.88
C ILE A 600 15.28 1.99 16.81
N ARG A 601 16.03 0.89 16.78
CA ARG A 601 17.06 0.63 15.80
C ARG A 601 16.73 -0.63 15.01
N ALA A 602 16.76 -0.54 13.68
CA ALA A 602 16.66 -1.67 12.76
C ALA A 602 17.99 -1.84 11.98
N ARG A 603 18.45 -3.07 11.87
CA ARG A 603 19.60 -3.47 11.04
C ARG A 603 19.21 -4.65 10.20
N GLY A 604 19.74 -4.73 9.00
CA GLY A 604 19.35 -5.85 8.17
C GLY A 604 20.16 -6.03 6.91
N VAL A 605 19.84 -7.14 6.27
CA VAL A 605 20.36 -7.56 4.95
C VAL A 605 19.16 -7.80 4.05
N GLU A 606 19.18 -7.27 2.86
CA GLU A 606 18.16 -7.49 1.85
C GLU A 606 18.80 -7.92 0.54
N ILE A 607 18.23 -8.94 -0.09
CA ILE A 607 18.64 -9.43 -1.41
C ILE A 607 17.38 -9.56 -2.26
N GLU A 608 17.43 -9.08 -3.50
CA GLU A 608 16.35 -9.20 -4.48
C GLU A 608 16.91 -9.60 -5.84
N ALA A 609 16.21 -10.49 -6.51
CA ALA A 609 16.47 -10.89 -7.88
C ALA A 609 15.18 -10.84 -8.68
N LYS A 610 15.16 -10.06 -9.78
CA LYS A 610 14.13 -10.07 -10.80
C LYS A 610 14.80 -10.27 -12.15
N ALA A 611 14.45 -11.33 -12.84
CA ALA A 611 15.12 -11.71 -14.07
C ALA A 611 14.16 -12.38 -15.06
N ALA A 612 14.03 -11.82 -16.26
CA ALA A 612 13.57 -12.56 -17.43
C ALA A 612 14.81 -13.19 -18.08
N LEU A 613 15.13 -14.41 -17.67
CA LEU A 613 16.35 -15.13 -18.08
C LEU A 613 16.34 -15.49 -19.57
N SER A 614 15.16 -15.65 -20.12
CA SER A 614 14.87 -15.81 -21.55
C SER A 614 13.45 -15.34 -21.84
N ALA A 615 13.03 -15.35 -23.11
CA ALA A 615 11.63 -15.12 -23.44
C ALA A 615 10.68 -16.08 -22.71
N SER A 616 11.17 -17.30 -22.39
CA SER A 616 10.37 -18.35 -21.75
C SER A 616 10.44 -18.39 -20.23
N VAL A 617 11.47 -17.81 -19.58
CA VAL A 617 11.76 -18.05 -18.15
C VAL A 617 11.85 -16.76 -17.38
N ASN A 618 10.98 -16.60 -16.40
CA ASN A 618 11.04 -15.54 -15.40
C ASN A 618 11.39 -16.11 -14.02
N VAL A 619 12.14 -15.35 -13.24
CA VAL A 619 12.49 -15.66 -11.85
C VAL A 619 12.36 -14.40 -11.00
N VAL A 620 11.65 -14.51 -9.87
CA VAL A 620 11.60 -13.51 -8.80
C VAL A 620 12.04 -14.17 -7.50
N GLY A 621 12.99 -13.56 -6.80
CA GLY A 621 13.44 -14.09 -5.52
C GLY A 621 13.83 -12.97 -4.56
N SER A 622 13.55 -13.17 -3.28
CA SER A 622 13.94 -12.24 -2.24
C SER A 622 14.36 -12.94 -0.95
N TYR A 623 15.26 -12.30 -0.23
CA TYR A 623 15.60 -12.67 1.14
C TYR A 623 15.81 -11.42 1.97
N THR A 624 15.29 -11.45 3.20
CA THR A 624 15.42 -10.38 4.19
C THR A 624 15.81 -10.96 5.53
N TYR A 625 16.83 -10.39 6.14
CA TYR A 625 17.14 -10.50 7.56
C TYR A 625 16.93 -9.14 8.20
N THR A 626 16.17 -9.06 9.30
CA THR A 626 15.86 -7.80 9.99
C THR A 626 15.97 -7.98 11.50
N ASP A 627 16.92 -7.30 12.13
CA ASP A 627 17.10 -7.20 13.57
C ASP A 627 16.61 -5.83 14.03
N VAL A 628 15.54 -5.79 14.82
CA VAL A 628 14.92 -4.54 15.33
C VAL A 628 14.78 -4.61 16.82
N GLU A 629 15.24 -3.55 17.51
CA GLU A 629 15.14 -3.47 18.97
C GLU A 629 14.77 -2.07 19.46
N TYR A 630 14.09 -1.99 20.58
CA TYR A 630 13.97 -0.78 21.39
C TYR A 630 15.30 -0.54 22.12
N THR A 631 16.16 0.34 21.57
CA THR A 631 17.46 0.67 22.19
C THR A 631 17.31 1.60 23.38
N THR A 632 16.24 2.42 23.38
CA THR A 632 15.83 3.26 24.49
C THR A 632 14.31 3.19 24.63
N ASP A 633 13.84 2.66 25.74
CA ASP A 633 12.43 2.59 26.12
C ASP A 633 12.32 2.36 27.64
N THR A 634 11.25 2.85 28.28
CA THR A 634 11.00 2.68 29.70
C THR A 634 10.74 1.23 30.09
N ASN A 635 9.93 0.53 29.28
CA ASN A 635 9.41 -0.81 29.61
C ASN A 635 9.98 -1.90 28.72
N TYR A 636 10.40 -1.56 27.48
CA TYR A 636 10.66 -2.53 26.42
C TYR A 636 12.09 -2.52 25.88
N LYS A 637 13.02 -1.83 26.55
CA LYS A 637 14.43 -1.78 26.14
C LYS A 637 15.01 -3.18 25.94
N GLY A 638 15.57 -3.42 24.75
CA GLY A 638 16.12 -4.71 24.32
C GLY A 638 15.10 -5.66 23.69
N ASN A 639 13.80 -5.32 23.72
CA ASN A 639 12.76 -6.11 23.08
C ASN A 639 12.65 -5.76 21.59
N THR A 640 12.09 -6.70 20.83
CA THR A 640 11.76 -6.51 19.42
C THR A 640 10.34 -5.93 19.29
N PRO A 641 10.08 -4.94 18.43
CA PRO A 641 8.72 -4.50 18.11
C PRO A 641 7.83 -5.63 17.62
N ALA A 642 6.53 -5.55 17.94
CA ALA A 642 5.56 -6.57 17.53
C ALA A 642 5.43 -6.69 16.00
N GLN A 643 5.10 -7.90 15.54
CA GLN A 643 4.81 -8.22 14.14
C GLN A 643 6.00 -8.03 13.16
N VAL A 644 7.22 -8.01 13.65
CA VAL A 644 8.43 -7.92 12.84
C VAL A 644 9.09 -9.31 12.77
N PRO A 645 8.98 -10.02 11.63
CA PRO A 645 9.69 -11.28 11.44
C PRO A 645 11.18 -11.02 11.20
N GLU A 646 12.04 -11.83 11.81
CA GLU A 646 13.50 -11.72 11.67
C GLU A 646 13.97 -12.17 10.29
N HIS A 647 13.36 -13.22 9.74
CA HIS A 647 13.68 -13.77 8.42
C HIS A 647 12.45 -13.85 7.53
N MET A 648 12.57 -13.36 6.32
CA MET A 648 11.61 -13.56 5.24
C MET A 648 12.34 -14.01 3.98
N ALA A 649 11.74 -14.94 3.23
CA ALA A 649 12.27 -15.40 1.97
C ALA A 649 11.15 -15.68 0.97
N SER A 650 11.38 -15.41 -0.30
CA SER A 650 10.46 -15.77 -1.38
C SER A 650 11.21 -16.20 -2.63
N LEU A 651 10.60 -17.10 -3.39
CA LEU A 651 11.11 -17.53 -4.68
C LEU A 651 9.93 -17.88 -5.58
N TRP A 652 9.91 -17.33 -6.79
CA TRP A 652 8.97 -17.64 -7.86
C TRP A 652 9.75 -17.95 -9.12
N GLY A 653 9.24 -18.89 -9.92
CA GLY A 653 9.71 -19.15 -11.26
C GLY A 653 8.56 -19.56 -12.16
N ASP A 654 8.57 -19.10 -13.40
CA ASP A 654 7.62 -19.50 -14.44
C ASP A 654 8.33 -19.83 -15.76
N TYR A 655 7.67 -20.69 -16.55
CA TYR A 655 8.11 -21.11 -17.87
C TYR A 655 6.93 -21.03 -18.85
N THR A 656 7.11 -20.25 -19.93
CA THR A 656 6.17 -20.15 -21.04
C THR A 656 6.67 -20.90 -22.27
N PHE A 657 5.85 -21.80 -22.78
CA PHE A 657 6.14 -22.55 -24.02
C PHE A 657 5.78 -21.70 -25.22
N TYR A 658 6.73 -21.42 -26.10
CA TYR A 658 6.49 -20.66 -27.34
C TYR A 658 6.39 -21.53 -28.58
N ASP A 659 6.80 -22.82 -28.50
CA ASP A 659 6.86 -23.75 -29.60
C ASP A 659 6.08 -25.04 -29.32
N GLY A 660 5.69 -25.73 -30.42
CA GLY A 660 5.06 -27.05 -30.36
C GLY A 660 3.60 -27.03 -29.92
N ALA A 661 3.11 -28.19 -29.47
CA ALA A 661 1.71 -28.39 -29.08
C ALA A 661 1.30 -27.66 -27.79
N LEU A 662 2.26 -27.19 -27.00
CA LEU A 662 2.05 -26.46 -25.75
C LEU A 662 2.30 -24.95 -25.90
N SER A 663 2.45 -24.44 -27.15
CA SER A 663 2.67 -23.01 -27.39
C SER A 663 1.59 -22.16 -26.73
N GLY A 664 1.98 -21.18 -25.94
CA GLY A 664 1.10 -20.31 -25.15
C GLY A 664 0.83 -20.80 -23.72
N LEU A 665 1.20 -22.05 -23.36
CA LEU A 665 1.07 -22.53 -21.98
C LEU A 665 2.17 -21.93 -21.10
N THR A 666 1.79 -21.35 -19.96
CA THR A 666 2.71 -20.95 -18.90
C THR A 666 2.49 -21.80 -17.65
N LEU A 667 3.57 -22.32 -17.09
CA LEU A 667 3.58 -23.02 -15.80
C LEU A 667 4.45 -22.22 -14.84
N GLY A 668 3.90 -21.89 -13.67
CA GLY A 668 4.63 -21.15 -12.65
C GLY A 668 4.44 -21.76 -11.26
N THR A 669 5.44 -21.61 -10.40
CA THR A 669 5.35 -21.99 -9.00
C THR A 669 6.27 -21.12 -8.15
N GLY A 670 5.87 -20.90 -6.92
CA GLY A 670 6.66 -20.15 -5.96
C GLY A 670 6.38 -20.54 -4.51
N GLY A 671 7.20 -20.00 -3.64
CA GLY A 671 7.02 -20.17 -2.20
C GLY A 671 7.45 -18.92 -1.45
N ARG A 672 6.79 -18.69 -0.32
CA ARG A 672 7.06 -17.57 0.59
C ARG A 672 7.17 -18.10 2.00
N PHE A 673 8.17 -17.63 2.72
CA PHE A 673 8.46 -17.99 4.12
C PHE A 673 8.55 -16.73 4.97
N SER A 674 7.97 -16.78 6.17
CA SER A 674 8.16 -15.78 7.22
C SER A 674 8.47 -16.49 8.53
N SER A 675 9.52 -16.07 9.22
CA SER A 675 9.83 -16.56 10.57
C SER A 675 8.76 -16.10 11.57
N SER A 676 8.78 -16.67 12.78
CA SER A 676 7.94 -16.20 13.89
C SER A 676 8.25 -14.74 14.22
N SER A 677 7.22 -14.03 14.71
CA SER A 677 7.35 -12.67 15.22
C SER A 677 6.70 -12.54 16.61
N TYR A 678 7.09 -11.53 17.38
CA TYR A 678 6.42 -11.27 18.64
C TYR A 678 5.03 -10.65 18.41
N GLY A 679 4.07 -11.01 19.26
CA GLY A 679 2.70 -10.50 19.16
C GLY A 679 2.48 -9.20 19.94
N ASP A 680 3.41 -8.84 20.85
CA ASP A 680 3.35 -7.64 21.67
C ASP A 680 4.75 -7.02 21.89
N PRO A 681 4.83 -5.72 22.27
CA PRO A 681 6.10 -5.07 22.59
C PRO A 681 6.81 -5.65 23.83
N ALA A 682 6.09 -6.32 24.72
CA ALA A 682 6.67 -6.98 25.89
C ALA A 682 7.39 -8.29 25.55
N ASN A 683 7.25 -8.76 24.31
CA ASN A 683 7.76 -10.05 23.82
C ASN A 683 7.23 -11.25 24.62
N SER A 684 5.99 -11.12 25.12
CA SER A 684 5.38 -12.11 26.01
C SER A 684 4.93 -13.39 25.27
N PHE A 685 4.65 -13.30 23.97
CA PHE A 685 4.30 -14.45 23.12
C PHE A 685 4.76 -14.24 21.69
N LYS A 686 4.82 -15.35 20.94
CA LYS A 686 5.18 -15.35 19.50
C LYS A 686 4.06 -15.92 18.65
N VAL A 687 3.81 -15.24 17.54
CA VAL A 687 3.07 -15.78 16.41
C VAL A 687 4.00 -16.69 15.62
N GLY A 688 3.55 -17.91 15.27
CA GLY A 688 4.38 -18.92 14.64
C GLY A 688 4.87 -18.54 13.24
N SER A 689 5.97 -19.16 12.81
CA SER A 689 6.44 -19.08 11.42
C SER A 689 5.48 -19.78 10.46
N TYR A 690 5.47 -19.35 9.20
CA TYR A 690 4.67 -19.98 8.16
C TYR A 690 5.40 -20.02 6.81
N ALA A 691 4.98 -20.97 5.98
CA ALA A 691 5.35 -21.04 4.57
C ALA A 691 4.08 -21.23 3.72
N VAL A 692 4.03 -20.56 2.57
CA VAL A 692 2.94 -20.64 1.61
C VAL A 692 3.51 -20.95 0.24
N MET A 693 2.83 -21.83 -0.51
CA MET A 693 3.17 -22.14 -1.89
C MET A 693 2.09 -21.57 -2.83
N ASP A 694 2.55 -21.02 -3.93
CA ASP A 694 1.74 -20.51 -5.02
C ASP A 694 2.02 -21.31 -6.30
N ALA A 695 1.03 -21.54 -7.15
CA ALA A 695 1.17 -22.22 -8.42
C ALA A 695 0.27 -21.59 -9.50
N LEU A 696 0.74 -21.58 -10.73
CA LEU A 696 0.06 -21.03 -11.91
C LEU A 696 0.09 -22.03 -13.06
N VAL A 697 -1.06 -22.17 -13.71
CA VAL A 697 -1.19 -22.75 -15.05
C VAL A 697 -1.98 -21.74 -15.89
N ARG A 698 -1.38 -21.19 -16.93
CA ARG A 698 -1.99 -20.16 -17.79
C ARG A 698 -1.91 -20.56 -19.26
#